data_f5c662a4d9f2db4e2b28781d455c5475
#
_entry.id   f5c662a4d9f2db4e2b28781d455c5475
#
_cell.length_a   1.000
_cell.length_b   1.000
_cell.length_c   1.000
_cell.angle_alpha   90.00
_cell.angle_beta   90.00
_cell.angle_gamma   90.00
#
_symmetry.space_group_name_H-M   'P 1'
#
loop_
_entity.id
_entity.type
_entity.pdbx_description
1 polymer ?
#
loop_
_entity_poly.entity_id
_entity_poly.type
_entity_poly.pdbx_seq_one_letter_code
_entity_poly.pdbx_strand_id
1 'polypeptide(L)'
;MKLTKLPLVAALSLLMLSSNAWAQSSKRLIDEVNPFIGTSNFGTTNPGAVVPNGLMSITPFNVSGSPELNKFDKDKRWWSTPYTADNKFFSGFSHVNLSGVGCPELGSIIVSASAGDLDVDYTHYGSAMSEEKAHPGYYSVQLDKHKIKAEVTATQRTAVSAFTFERGGKSNILVNLGLGLTNESGATVRFLNDSTIVGSKLMGTFCYAPLAVFNQYFAIRISRRAPASGYWKKQPTMEGVEAEWDKDQGKYKIYPTYRKEISGNDIGVWFSYDTKPGETIYVQTGVSFVSEENALLNLTTEQPKLDFAAVRRAAEDSWEKALRVVEVEGGTTDQRKIFYTALYHLLIHPNILQDVNGQYPMMGSLQTATTKHDRYTVYSLWDTYRNVHPLLSILYPRKQLAMVETMLDMYKEGGWLPKWELYGQETFTMEGDPSIIVINDTWQRGIRDFDTKLAYEAMLKGATTPGKDNKLRPDFDDYASRGYVPLREKFDNSVSHALEYYIADWNLSQFASAMGKKKDAQLFARRASGYKHYYDKETGLLRPILPDGKFLTPFHPTLGRDFEPNPGFHEGNSWNYSFYVPHDIRGLAKLMGGERKFVDKLQSVFDKENYDPANEPDIAYPYLFTYFPKEAWRTQRITSKLLSKYYRNEPSGIPGNDDTGAMSAWAIFSMLGFYPDCPGSMSYGLTTPTFDKVTIHLDTKYYKNPTLVIETRPVDEHTNRQRIYFDEFQIGNKLYKNTYRINNDELMNAGKITFFTKLVGGTPEITVD
;
A
#
# COMPACT_ATOMS: atom_id res chain seq x y z
N MET A 1 71.23 -25.54 42.84
CA MET A 1 69.76 -25.60 42.80
C MET A 1 69.29 -24.85 41.55
N LYS A 2 68.94 -25.57 40.49
CA LYS A 2 68.50 -24.98 39.17
C LYS A 2 67.03 -24.80 39.14
N LEU A 3 66.56 -23.58 38.99
CA LEU A 3 65.15 -23.25 38.69
C LEU A 3 64.95 -23.26 37.17
N THR A 4 64.15 -24.17 36.71
CA THR A 4 63.68 -24.33 35.32
C THR A 4 62.60 -23.29 34.98
N LYS A 5 62.81 -22.52 33.91
CA LYS A 5 61.83 -21.65 33.27
C LYS A 5 60.93 -22.50 32.38
N LEU A 6 59.62 -22.56 32.61
CA LEU A 6 58.57 -23.02 31.64
C LEU A 6 58.12 -21.86 30.75
N PRO A 7 57.79 -22.12 29.52
CA PRO A 7 57.58 -21.04 28.54
C PRO A 7 56.18 -20.46 28.56
N LEU A 8 56.13 -19.13 28.54
CA LEU A 8 54.92 -18.27 28.49
C LEU A 8 54.36 -18.13 27.06
N VAL A 9 54.51 -19.14 26.20
CA VAL A 9 54.12 -19.08 24.77
C VAL A 9 52.84 -19.85 24.49
N ALA A 10 52.40 -20.74 25.37
CA ALA A 10 51.17 -21.55 25.12
C ALA A 10 49.85 -20.89 25.53
N ALA A 11 49.86 -19.75 26.26
CA ALA A 11 48.66 -19.06 26.73
C ALA A 11 48.15 -17.97 25.76
N LEU A 12 49.02 -17.46 24.83
CA LEU A 12 48.60 -16.45 23.84
C LEU A 12 47.97 -17.04 22.56
N SER A 13 48.22 -18.33 22.27
CA SER A 13 47.66 -18.97 21.07
C SER A 13 46.22 -19.50 21.28
N LEU A 14 45.75 -19.67 22.51
CA LEU A 14 44.36 -20.04 22.80
C LEU A 14 43.41 -18.84 22.91
N LEU A 15 43.93 -17.63 23.11
CA LEU A 15 43.11 -16.40 23.14
C LEU A 15 42.87 -15.79 21.76
N MET A 16 43.63 -16.19 20.72
CA MET A 16 43.38 -15.76 19.33
C MET A 16 42.48 -16.70 18.52
N LEU A 17 42.16 -17.88 19.05
CA LEU A 17 41.21 -18.81 18.42
C LEU A 17 39.74 -18.64 18.89
N SER A 18 39.53 -17.87 19.95
CA SER A 18 38.18 -17.60 20.48
C SER A 18 37.58 -16.29 19.99
N SER A 19 38.32 -15.44 19.27
CA SER A 19 37.80 -14.15 18.74
C SER A 19 37.30 -14.22 17.31
N ASN A 20 37.45 -15.36 16.61
CA ASN A 20 36.95 -15.53 15.23
C ASN A 20 35.60 -16.28 15.14
N ALA A 21 34.95 -16.59 16.26
CA ALA A 21 33.66 -17.31 16.27
C ALA A 21 32.42 -16.40 16.44
N TRP A 22 32.59 -15.06 16.49
CA TRP A 22 31.48 -14.13 16.76
C TRP A 22 31.35 -12.99 15.76
N ALA A 23 31.68 -13.22 14.50
CA ALA A 23 31.39 -12.29 13.42
C ALA A 23 30.82 -13.03 12.21
N GLN A 24 29.85 -13.92 12.40
CA GLN A 24 28.83 -14.10 11.40
C GLN A 24 27.92 -12.88 11.55
N SER A 25 28.19 -11.83 10.80
CA SER A 25 27.29 -10.72 10.58
C SER A 25 25.95 -11.36 10.17
N SER A 26 25.00 -11.36 11.08
CA SER A 26 23.63 -11.79 10.72
C SER A 26 23.22 -10.93 9.53
N LYS A 27 22.96 -11.55 8.40
CA LYS A 27 22.54 -10.88 7.17
C LYS A 27 21.39 -9.92 7.52
N ARG A 28 21.49 -8.65 7.16
CA ARG A 28 20.41 -7.68 7.40
C ARG A 28 19.23 -8.00 6.49
N LEU A 29 18.00 -7.94 7.02
CA LEU A 29 16.80 -8.21 6.25
C LEU A 29 16.51 -7.12 5.22
N ILE A 30 16.95 -5.90 5.45
CA ILE A 30 16.87 -4.82 4.46
C ILE A 30 17.59 -5.15 3.16
N ASP A 31 18.63 -6.02 3.18
CA ASP A 31 19.37 -6.46 1.99
C ASP A 31 18.56 -7.44 1.13
N GLU A 32 17.49 -8.02 1.69
CA GLU A 32 16.55 -8.88 0.98
C GLU A 32 15.39 -8.08 0.31
N VAL A 33 15.29 -6.76 0.53
CA VAL A 33 14.25 -5.93 -0.09
C VAL A 33 14.75 -5.38 -1.42
N ASN A 34 13.91 -5.45 -2.45
CA ASN A 34 14.13 -4.82 -3.75
C ASN A 34 13.02 -3.80 -4.04
N PRO A 35 13.20 -2.49 -3.70
CA PRO A 35 12.17 -1.47 -3.88
C PRO A 35 11.77 -1.21 -5.35
N PHE A 36 12.48 -1.81 -6.32
CA PHE A 36 12.10 -1.70 -7.73
C PHE A 36 10.97 -2.67 -8.14
N ILE A 37 10.62 -3.67 -7.34
CA ILE A 37 9.47 -4.55 -7.63
C ILE A 37 8.18 -3.72 -7.63
N GLY A 38 7.37 -3.85 -8.68
CA GLY A 38 6.10 -3.13 -8.84
C GLY A 38 6.23 -1.72 -9.45
N THR A 39 7.45 -1.31 -9.87
CA THR A 39 7.68 0.01 -10.48
C THR A 39 7.41 0.07 -11.98
N SER A 40 6.94 -1.00 -12.57
CA SER A 40 6.39 -1.07 -13.93
C SER A 40 5.12 -1.93 -13.96
N ASN A 41 4.55 -2.16 -15.13
CA ASN A 41 3.33 -2.97 -15.30
C ASN A 41 2.17 -2.52 -14.40
N PHE A 42 2.00 -1.20 -14.23
CA PHE A 42 0.96 -0.59 -13.37
C PHE A 42 0.99 -1.03 -11.88
N GLY A 43 2.10 -1.60 -11.39
CA GLY A 43 2.27 -1.89 -9.96
C GLY A 43 2.23 -0.64 -9.08
N THR A 44 2.52 0.51 -9.67
CA THR A 44 2.45 1.87 -9.09
C THR A 44 3.20 2.05 -7.77
N THR A 45 4.17 1.19 -7.49
CA THR A 45 5.12 1.37 -6.40
C THR A 45 6.25 2.30 -6.83
N ASN A 46 7.05 2.78 -5.87
CA ASN A 46 8.20 3.61 -6.17
C ASN A 46 9.42 3.23 -5.31
N PRO A 47 10.66 3.42 -5.82
CA PRO A 47 11.87 2.99 -5.14
C PRO A 47 12.43 4.02 -4.16
N GLY A 48 11.71 5.11 -3.89
CA GLY A 48 12.18 6.21 -3.08
C GLY A 48 12.47 5.87 -1.62
N ALA A 49 13.08 6.80 -0.91
CA ALA A 49 13.35 6.63 0.50
C ALA A 49 12.11 6.98 1.35
N VAL A 50 11.74 6.08 2.23
CA VAL A 50 10.64 6.21 3.21
C VAL A 50 11.02 5.41 4.45
N VAL A 51 10.49 5.75 5.63
CA VAL A 51 10.55 4.91 6.84
C VAL A 51 9.20 4.22 7.09
N PRO A 52 9.12 3.15 7.89
CA PRO A 52 7.86 2.43 8.11
C PRO A 52 6.72 3.37 8.54
N ASN A 53 5.66 3.41 7.74
CA ASN A 53 4.48 4.29 7.91
C ASN A 53 4.83 5.79 8.04
N GLY A 54 5.93 6.24 7.46
CA GLY A 54 6.35 7.64 7.49
C GLY A 54 5.45 8.51 6.60
N LEU A 55 5.17 9.74 7.05
CA LEU A 55 4.51 10.77 6.24
C LEU A 55 5.38 11.17 5.04
N MET A 56 6.69 11.30 5.27
CA MET A 56 7.65 11.67 4.25
C MET A 56 8.08 10.45 3.44
N SER A 57 7.84 10.51 2.14
CA SER A 57 8.55 9.71 1.14
C SER A 57 9.22 10.65 0.15
N ILE A 58 10.44 10.32 -0.27
CA ILE A 58 11.19 11.09 -1.27
C ILE A 58 11.61 10.18 -2.41
N THR A 59 11.17 10.50 -3.62
CA THR A 59 11.24 9.60 -4.77
C THR A 59 11.65 10.37 -6.03
N PRO A 60 12.41 9.76 -6.97
CA PRO A 60 12.64 10.39 -8.25
C PRO A 60 11.33 10.64 -8.99
N PHE A 61 11.22 11.82 -9.60
CA PHE A 61 10.13 12.19 -10.47
C PHE A 61 10.58 12.03 -11.92
N ASN A 62 10.08 10.98 -12.58
CA ASN A 62 10.48 10.64 -13.93
C ASN A 62 9.32 10.43 -14.92
N VAL A 63 8.09 10.77 -14.51
CA VAL A 63 6.90 10.64 -15.34
C VAL A 63 6.60 11.86 -16.20
N SER A 64 7.48 12.86 -16.18
CA SER A 64 7.43 14.04 -17.06
C SER A 64 8.76 14.22 -17.78
N GLY A 65 8.71 14.54 -19.06
CA GLY A 65 9.91 14.69 -19.90
C GLY A 65 10.49 13.36 -20.36
N SER A 66 11.32 13.41 -21.39
CA SER A 66 12.04 12.25 -21.93
C SER A 66 13.27 12.72 -22.69
N PRO A 67 14.43 12.03 -22.57
CA PRO A 67 15.60 12.33 -23.38
C PRO A 67 15.36 12.18 -24.88
N GLU A 68 14.43 11.30 -25.26
CA GLU A 68 14.17 10.94 -26.66
C GLU A 68 13.07 11.80 -27.31
N LEU A 69 12.02 12.12 -26.53
CA LEU A 69 10.81 12.76 -27.04
C LEU A 69 10.66 14.22 -26.61
N ASN A 70 11.56 14.74 -25.76
CA ASN A 70 11.48 16.04 -25.10
C ASN A 70 10.15 16.30 -24.35
N LYS A 71 9.24 15.34 -24.35
CA LYS A 71 7.94 15.45 -23.71
C LYS A 71 7.42 14.04 -23.36
N PHE A 72 7.39 13.72 -22.10
CA PHE A 72 6.69 12.55 -21.58
C PHE A 72 5.33 13.03 -21.08
N ASP A 73 4.27 12.63 -21.78
CA ASP A 73 2.93 13.12 -21.49
C ASP A 73 2.30 12.29 -20.37
N LYS A 74 2.36 12.83 -19.14
CA LYS A 74 1.75 12.20 -17.97
C LYS A 74 0.23 12.02 -18.14
N ASP A 75 -0.44 12.95 -18.82
CA ASP A 75 -1.89 12.95 -18.97
C ASP A 75 -2.38 11.83 -19.89
N LYS A 76 -1.54 11.40 -20.83
CA LYS A 76 -1.86 10.27 -21.71
C LYS A 76 -1.72 8.91 -21.05
N ARG A 77 -0.92 8.79 -19.99
CA ARG A 77 -0.59 7.50 -19.37
C ARG A 77 -1.13 7.31 -17.96
N TRP A 78 -1.83 8.28 -17.40
CA TRP A 78 -2.45 8.18 -16.08
C TRP A 78 -1.47 7.69 -14.99
N TRP A 79 -0.35 8.39 -14.80
CA TRP A 79 0.62 8.03 -13.78
C TRP A 79 0.12 8.40 -12.38
N SER A 80 -0.16 7.40 -11.54
CA SER A 80 -0.57 7.60 -10.14
C SER A 80 0.60 7.67 -9.16
N THR A 81 1.82 7.39 -9.62
CA THR A 81 3.07 7.51 -8.86
C THR A 81 4.10 8.31 -9.66
N PRO A 82 5.03 9.04 -9.00
CA PRO A 82 6.01 9.89 -9.70
C PRO A 82 7.12 9.12 -10.42
N TYR A 83 7.21 7.81 -10.23
CA TYR A 83 8.29 6.99 -10.80
C TYR A 83 7.76 5.82 -11.62
N THR A 84 8.43 5.56 -12.73
CA THR A 84 8.34 4.29 -13.48
C THR A 84 9.73 3.81 -13.89
N ALA A 85 9.97 2.50 -13.80
CA ALA A 85 11.22 1.90 -14.28
C ALA A 85 11.39 2.02 -15.81
N ASP A 86 10.29 2.26 -16.53
CA ASP A 86 10.24 2.33 -17.99
C ASP A 86 10.76 3.66 -18.57
N ASN A 87 10.97 4.69 -17.74
CA ASN A 87 11.52 5.97 -18.14
C ASN A 87 12.79 6.32 -17.38
N LYS A 88 13.81 6.85 -18.08
CA LYS A 88 15.11 7.20 -17.52
C LYS A 88 15.40 8.70 -17.60
N PHE A 89 14.37 9.54 -17.44
CA PHE A 89 14.50 10.99 -17.38
C PHE A 89 14.16 11.52 -15.99
N PHE A 90 15.15 12.12 -15.31
CA PHE A 90 15.02 12.69 -13.98
C PHE A 90 14.67 14.18 -14.05
N SER A 91 13.56 14.57 -13.47
CA SER A 91 13.15 15.98 -13.32
C SER A 91 13.42 16.54 -11.92
N GLY A 92 13.63 15.66 -10.94
CA GLY A 92 13.91 16.00 -9.55
C GLY A 92 13.44 14.91 -8.58
N PHE A 93 13.53 15.19 -7.29
CA PHE A 93 12.95 14.36 -6.24
C PHE A 93 11.65 14.99 -5.75
N SER A 94 10.56 14.26 -5.79
CA SER A 94 9.27 14.64 -5.22
C SER A 94 9.14 14.23 -3.75
N HIS A 95 8.35 14.97 -2.99
CA HIS A 95 8.16 14.77 -1.56
C HIS A 95 6.70 14.50 -1.24
N VAL A 96 6.47 13.48 -0.42
CA VAL A 96 5.18 12.87 -0.12
C VAL A 96 4.54 12.27 -1.38
N ASN A 97 4.63 10.96 -1.47
CA ASN A 97 4.21 10.23 -2.66
C ASN A 97 3.30 9.07 -2.24
N LEU A 98 2.27 8.81 -3.02
CA LEU A 98 1.49 7.59 -2.91
C LEU A 98 2.26 6.42 -3.52
N SER A 99 2.01 5.22 -3.03
CA SER A 99 2.57 3.96 -3.52
C SER A 99 1.48 2.91 -3.57
N GLY A 100 1.32 2.27 -4.72
CA GLY A 100 0.28 1.26 -4.91
C GLY A 100 -1.12 1.85 -4.89
N VAL A 101 -1.39 2.96 -5.57
CA VAL A 101 -2.73 3.55 -5.72
C VAL A 101 -3.09 3.74 -7.19
N GLY A 102 -4.38 3.64 -7.51
CA GLY A 102 -4.87 3.70 -8.88
C GLY A 102 -5.00 5.12 -9.44
N CYS A 103 -5.20 6.14 -8.60
CA CYS A 103 -5.39 7.52 -9.04
C CYS A 103 -4.19 8.42 -8.73
N PRO A 104 -3.84 9.36 -9.62
CA PRO A 104 -2.76 10.30 -9.39
C PRO A 104 -3.12 11.30 -8.28
N GLU A 105 -2.17 11.53 -7.37
CA GLU A 105 -2.20 12.59 -6.36
C GLU A 105 -0.80 12.82 -5.78
N LEU A 106 -0.53 14.03 -5.26
CA LEU A 106 0.77 14.38 -4.67
C LEU A 106 1.94 14.33 -5.67
N GLY A 107 3.09 13.77 -5.30
CA GLY A 107 4.28 13.78 -6.13
C GLY A 107 4.77 15.20 -6.42
N SER A 108 4.68 16.08 -5.44
CA SER A 108 4.92 17.53 -5.55
C SER A 108 6.19 17.99 -4.84
N ILE A 109 6.43 19.30 -4.78
CA ILE A 109 7.61 19.92 -4.12
C ILE A 109 8.89 19.26 -4.65
N ILE A 110 9.17 19.49 -5.92
CA ILE A 110 10.24 18.78 -6.63
C ILE A 110 11.55 19.50 -6.45
N VAL A 111 12.54 18.83 -5.85
CA VAL A 111 13.90 19.34 -5.63
C VAL A 111 14.85 18.70 -6.61
N SER A 112 15.61 19.51 -7.35
CA SER A 112 16.58 19.06 -8.34
C SER A 112 17.90 19.84 -8.24
N ALA A 113 18.92 19.36 -8.95
CA ALA A 113 20.18 20.04 -9.11
C ALA A 113 20.63 20.03 -10.58
N SER A 114 21.27 21.10 -11.01
CA SER A 114 21.87 21.21 -12.35
C SER A 114 23.26 21.83 -12.31
N ALA A 115 24.09 21.49 -13.30
CA ALA A 115 25.39 22.10 -13.52
C ALA A 115 25.31 22.98 -14.76
N GLY A 116 26.02 24.13 -14.74
CA GLY A 116 26.04 25.15 -15.82
C GLY A 116 25.24 26.39 -15.45
N ASP A 117 24.88 27.17 -16.46
CA ASP A 117 24.05 28.37 -16.29
C ASP A 117 22.65 28.01 -15.78
N LEU A 118 22.04 28.98 -15.09
CA LEU A 118 20.69 28.78 -14.54
C LEU A 118 19.68 28.56 -15.66
N ASP A 119 19.02 27.43 -15.64
CA ASP A 119 17.84 27.12 -16.43
C ASP A 119 16.76 26.55 -15.47
N VAL A 120 15.54 27.03 -15.58
CA VAL A 120 14.42 26.67 -14.68
C VAL A 120 13.33 25.86 -15.41
N ASP A 121 13.49 25.60 -16.69
CA ASP A 121 12.62 24.73 -17.46
C ASP A 121 13.04 23.27 -17.22
N TYR A 122 12.13 22.46 -16.63
CA TYR A 122 12.45 21.09 -16.28
C TYR A 122 12.76 20.21 -17.51
N THR A 123 12.24 20.55 -18.67
CA THR A 123 12.57 19.85 -19.91
C THR A 123 14.02 20.10 -20.35
N HIS A 124 14.61 21.20 -19.89
CA HIS A 124 15.99 21.59 -20.16
C HIS A 124 16.92 21.20 -18.98
N TYR A 125 16.58 21.49 -17.72
CA TYR A 125 17.45 21.12 -16.61
C TYR A 125 17.37 19.64 -16.23
N GLY A 126 16.34 18.91 -16.67
CA GLY A 126 16.23 17.49 -16.48
C GLY A 126 17.42 16.71 -17.05
N SER A 127 17.63 15.50 -16.61
CA SER A 127 18.78 14.67 -16.96
C SER A 127 18.39 13.24 -17.24
N ALA A 128 19.05 12.60 -18.20
CA ALA A 128 19.11 11.14 -18.20
C ALA A 128 19.66 10.64 -16.87
N MET A 129 19.20 9.47 -16.41
CA MET A 129 19.54 8.89 -15.13
C MET A 129 20.08 7.47 -15.29
N SER A 130 21.15 7.18 -14.55
CA SER A 130 21.84 5.89 -14.54
C SER A 130 22.27 5.50 -13.14
N GLU A 131 22.86 4.31 -12.98
CA GLU A 131 23.40 3.80 -11.72
C GLU A 131 22.44 3.88 -10.53
N GLU A 132 21.15 3.65 -10.77
CA GLU A 132 20.15 3.66 -9.72
C GLU A 132 20.41 2.57 -8.67
N LYS A 133 20.30 2.94 -7.40
CA LYS A 133 20.36 2.00 -6.26
C LYS A 133 19.28 2.38 -5.26
N ALA A 134 18.54 1.39 -4.81
CA ALA A 134 17.50 1.56 -3.79
C ALA A 134 17.58 0.43 -2.76
N HIS A 135 17.34 0.79 -1.52
CA HIS A 135 17.00 -0.14 -0.43
C HIS A 135 16.17 0.61 0.61
N PRO A 136 15.53 -0.06 1.56
CA PRO A 136 14.68 0.60 2.53
C PRO A 136 15.35 1.80 3.21
N GLY A 137 14.72 2.98 3.09
CA GLY A 137 15.20 4.23 3.66
C GLY A 137 16.27 4.98 2.84
N TYR A 138 16.63 4.50 1.65
CA TYR A 138 17.68 5.12 0.83
C TYR A 138 17.44 4.90 -0.66
N TYR A 139 17.75 5.93 -1.45
CA TYR A 139 17.84 5.84 -2.92
C TYR A 139 18.99 6.70 -3.44
N SER A 140 19.62 6.30 -4.54
CA SER A 140 20.65 7.08 -5.24
C SER A 140 20.59 6.90 -6.75
N VAL A 141 21.04 7.93 -7.48
CA VAL A 141 21.05 7.97 -8.95
C VAL A 141 22.19 8.87 -9.46
N GLN A 142 22.71 8.55 -10.63
CA GLN A 142 23.62 9.39 -11.38
C GLN A 142 22.84 10.26 -12.38
N LEU A 143 22.97 11.57 -12.30
CA LEU A 143 22.42 12.53 -13.26
C LEU A 143 23.46 12.77 -14.37
N ASP A 144 23.28 12.07 -15.50
CA ASP A 144 24.31 11.93 -16.53
C ASP A 144 24.68 13.23 -17.23
N LYS A 145 23.67 14.08 -17.53
CA LYS A 145 23.87 15.39 -18.17
C LYS A 145 24.76 16.30 -17.32
N HIS A 146 24.54 16.31 -16.02
CA HIS A 146 25.14 17.25 -15.09
C HIS A 146 26.38 16.71 -14.37
N LYS A 147 26.64 15.39 -14.45
CA LYS A 147 27.66 14.71 -13.66
C LYS A 147 27.47 14.99 -12.17
N ILE A 148 26.27 14.71 -11.69
CA ILE A 148 25.88 14.87 -10.29
C ILE A 148 25.44 13.51 -9.77
N LYS A 149 26.05 13.06 -8.68
CA LYS A 149 25.49 11.96 -7.89
C LYS A 149 24.45 12.53 -6.94
N ALA A 150 23.23 12.04 -7.04
CA ALA A 150 22.12 12.43 -6.17
C ALA A 150 21.73 11.27 -5.25
N GLU A 151 21.64 11.54 -3.94
CA GLU A 151 21.31 10.56 -2.90
C GLU A 151 20.21 11.12 -2.00
N VAL A 152 19.29 10.27 -1.55
CA VAL A 152 18.19 10.68 -0.65
C VAL A 152 17.96 9.68 0.47
N THR A 153 17.53 10.21 1.61
CA THR A 153 17.05 9.46 2.78
C THR A 153 15.94 10.23 3.49
N ALA A 154 15.18 9.58 4.36
CA ALA A 154 14.04 10.18 5.03
C ALA A 154 13.96 9.82 6.52
N THR A 155 13.26 10.65 7.27
CA THR A 155 12.69 10.36 8.59
C THR A 155 11.16 10.26 8.47
N GLN A 156 10.43 10.32 9.56
CA GLN A 156 8.97 10.22 9.49
C GLN A 156 8.30 11.40 8.78
N ARG A 157 8.84 12.63 8.90
CA ARG A 157 8.24 13.86 8.36
C ARG A 157 9.19 14.71 7.57
N THR A 158 10.44 14.25 7.43
CA THR A 158 11.48 15.04 6.78
C THR A 158 12.34 14.19 5.85
N ALA A 159 13.00 14.84 4.90
CA ALA A 159 13.94 14.19 3.99
C ALA A 159 15.24 14.96 3.88
N VAL A 160 16.30 14.29 3.45
CA VAL A 160 17.58 14.90 3.03
C VAL A 160 17.92 14.43 1.65
N SER A 161 18.19 15.39 0.75
CA SER A 161 18.84 15.15 -0.53
C SER A 161 20.29 15.61 -0.49
N ALA A 162 21.19 14.82 -1.04
CA ALA A 162 22.62 15.12 -1.18
C ALA A 162 22.96 15.17 -2.67
N PHE A 163 23.38 16.32 -3.17
CA PHE A 163 23.80 16.50 -4.55
C PHE A 163 25.32 16.73 -4.60
N THR A 164 26.07 15.74 -5.08
CA THR A 164 27.53 15.79 -5.21
C THR A 164 27.92 16.16 -6.63
N PHE A 165 28.53 17.33 -6.80
CA PHE A 165 28.95 17.88 -8.09
C PHE A 165 30.36 17.38 -8.45
N GLU A 166 30.44 16.36 -9.31
CA GLU A 166 31.72 15.71 -9.63
C GLU A 166 32.74 16.65 -10.29
N ARG A 167 32.25 17.56 -11.15
CA ARG A 167 33.14 18.48 -11.91
C ARG A 167 33.33 19.86 -11.27
N GLY A 168 32.42 20.27 -10.41
CA GLY A 168 32.37 21.64 -9.91
C GLY A 168 32.06 22.69 -10.98
N GLY A 169 32.13 23.97 -10.62
CA GLY A 169 31.78 25.11 -11.47
C GLY A 169 30.37 25.65 -11.15
N LYS A 170 29.77 26.37 -12.10
CA LYS A 170 28.39 26.88 -11.94
C LYS A 170 27.42 25.73 -11.66
N SER A 171 26.64 25.86 -10.62
CA SER A 171 25.76 24.82 -10.12
C SER A 171 24.50 25.43 -9.53
N ASN A 172 23.37 24.74 -9.64
CA ASN A 172 22.11 25.25 -9.15
C ASN A 172 21.37 24.16 -8.34
N ILE A 173 20.67 24.58 -7.30
CA ILE A 173 19.62 23.81 -6.63
C ILE A 173 18.29 24.45 -6.99
N LEU A 174 17.34 23.65 -7.45
CA LEU A 174 16.04 24.08 -7.96
C LEU A 174 14.93 23.47 -7.12
N VAL A 175 13.96 24.27 -6.72
CA VAL A 175 12.74 23.81 -6.05
C VAL A 175 11.57 24.17 -6.95
N ASN A 176 11.01 23.18 -7.63
CA ASN A 176 9.92 23.34 -8.58
C ASN A 176 8.58 23.04 -7.88
N LEU A 177 7.68 24.01 -7.87
CA LEU A 177 6.34 23.91 -7.30
C LEU A 177 5.25 23.84 -8.38
N GLY A 178 5.63 23.91 -9.66
CA GLY A 178 4.75 23.76 -10.81
C GLY A 178 4.53 22.31 -11.24
N LEU A 179 5.49 21.41 -10.96
CA LEU A 179 5.36 19.98 -11.26
C LEU A 179 4.60 19.23 -10.17
N GLY A 180 3.85 18.21 -10.57
CA GLY A 180 3.11 17.29 -9.73
C GLY A 180 2.39 16.26 -10.57
N LEU A 181 1.66 15.35 -9.93
CA LEU A 181 0.86 14.32 -10.61
C LEU A 181 -0.53 14.85 -11.00
N THR A 182 -1.11 15.70 -10.16
CA THR A 182 -2.40 16.38 -10.40
C THR A 182 -2.37 17.80 -9.86
N ASN A 183 -3.37 18.61 -10.23
CA ASN A 183 -3.69 19.92 -9.66
C ASN A 183 -2.47 20.78 -9.32
N GLU A 184 -1.71 21.15 -10.33
CA GLU A 184 -0.49 21.95 -10.21
C GLU A 184 -0.78 23.42 -9.88
N SER A 185 -1.87 23.70 -9.18
CA SER A 185 -2.34 25.05 -8.88
C SER A 185 -2.06 25.47 -7.44
N GLY A 186 -2.06 26.76 -7.19
CA GLY A 186 -2.13 27.34 -5.86
C GLY A 186 -0.89 27.15 -4.99
N ALA A 187 0.31 27.21 -5.54
CA ALA A 187 1.54 27.20 -4.75
C ALA A 187 1.87 28.62 -4.21
N THR A 188 2.43 28.67 -2.98
CA THR A 188 3.04 29.87 -2.39
C THR A 188 4.44 29.55 -1.89
N VAL A 189 5.35 30.53 -1.91
CA VAL A 189 6.68 30.36 -1.33
C VAL A 189 7.29 31.70 -0.95
N ARG A 190 8.03 31.71 0.20
CA ARG A 190 8.79 32.87 0.66
C ARG A 190 10.12 32.46 1.28
N PHE A 191 11.11 33.34 1.20
CA PHE A 191 12.36 33.20 1.93
C PHE A 191 12.17 33.60 3.39
N LEU A 192 12.57 32.73 4.33
CA LEU A 192 12.76 33.09 5.74
C LEU A 192 14.14 33.74 5.94
N ASN A 193 15.14 33.23 5.22
CA ASN A 193 16.51 33.75 5.17
C ASN A 193 17.21 33.27 3.87
N ASP A 194 18.50 33.54 3.70
CA ASP A 194 19.25 33.23 2.47
C ASP A 194 19.43 31.70 2.17
N SER A 195 19.05 30.82 3.09
CA SER A 195 19.15 29.37 2.93
C SER A 195 17.89 28.59 3.31
N THR A 196 16.84 29.29 3.74
CA THR A 196 15.61 28.63 4.20
C THR A 196 14.38 29.26 3.55
N ILE A 197 13.55 28.44 2.96
CA ILE A 197 12.26 28.82 2.39
C ILE A 197 11.13 28.02 3.05
N VAL A 198 9.94 28.62 3.09
CA VAL A 198 8.68 27.96 3.48
C VAL A 198 7.61 28.28 2.45
N GLY A 199 6.61 27.44 2.41
CA GLY A 199 5.50 27.63 1.49
C GLY A 199 4.45 26.53 1.57
N SER A 200 3.52 26.57 0.65
CA SER A 200 2.43 25.61 0.55
C SER A 200 2.09 25.28 -0.90
N LYS A 201 1.43 24.15 -1.10
CA LYS A 201 0.83 23.77 -2.36
C LYS A 201 -0.56 23.21 -2.12
N LEU A 202 -1.53 23.70 -2.89
CA LEU A 202 -2.88 23.15 -2.89
C LEU A 202 -2.89 21.86 -3.70
N MET A 203 -3.35 20.78 -3.08
CA MET A 203 -3.46 19.45 -3.66
C MET A 203 -4.92 18.98 -3.60
N GLY A 204 -5.25 17.92 -4.32
CA GLY A 204 -6.56 17.31 -4.20
C GLY A 204 -7.20 16.93 -5.53
N THR A 205 -8.48 16.60 -5.43
CA THR A 205 -9.34 16.03 -6.48
C THR A 205 -9.01 14.59 -6.87
N PHE A 206 -8.41 13.85 -5.93
CA PHE A 206 -8.11 12.42 -6.10
C PHE A 206 -9.31 11.67 -6.68
N CYS A 207 -9.10 10.87 -7.74
CA CYS A 207 -10.14 10.14 -8.47
C CYS A 207 -11.37 11.00 -8.81
N TYR A 208 -11.14 12.26 -9.21
CA TYR A 208 -12.21 13.23 -9.53
C TYR A 208 -13.14 13.60 -8.36
N ALA A 209 -12.74 13.37 -7.11
CA ALA A 209 -13.50 13.79 -5.93
C ALA A 209 -13.33 15.31 -5.71
N PRO A 210 -14.27 16.18 -6.11
CA PRO A 210 -14.04 17.63 -6.21
C PRO A 210 -13.93 18.33 -4.85
N LEU A 211 -14.33 17.67 -3.78
CA LEU A 211 -14.27 18.21 -2.41
C LEU A 211 -13.04 17.72 -1.63
N ALA A 212 -12.30 16.74 -2.15
CA ALA A 212 -11.12 16.20 -1.51
C ALA A 212 -9.90 17.09 -1.80
N VAL A 213 -9.88 18.28 -1.20
CA VAL A 213 -8.83 19.30 -1.40
C VAL A 213 -8.15 19.59 -0.06
N PHE A 214 -6.81 19.66 -0.06
CA PHE A 214 -6.00 19.90 1.12
C PHE A 214 -4.72 20.68 0.78
N ASN A 215 -4.12 21.35 1.79
CA ASN A 215 -2.84 22.02 1.63
C ASN A 215 -1.70 21.12 2.13
N GLN A 216 -0.64 21.05 1.34
CA GLN A 216 0.64 20.51 1.73
C GLN A 216 1.60 21.67 2.00
N TYR A 217 2.08 21.80 3.24
CA TYR A 217 3.05 22.82 3.65
C TYR A 217 4.45 22.24 3.69
N PHE A 218 5.44 23.09 3.41
CA PHE A 218 6.84 22.67 3.44
C PHE A 218 7.76 23.72 4.05
N ALA A 219 8.89 23.26 4.58
CA ALA A 219 10.06 24.04 4.94
C ALA A 219 11.29 23.38 4.32
N ILE A 220 12.09 24.13 3.55
CA ILE A 220 13.30 23.64 2.91
C ILE A 220 14.50 24.45 3.39
N ARG A 221 15.55 23.74 3.84
CA ARG A 221 16.81 24.33 4.28
C ARG A 221 17.96 23.78 3.46
N ILE A 222 18.74 24.69 2.82
CA ILE A 222 19.93 24.35 2.07
C ILE A 222 21.16 24.45 2.98
N SER A 223 22.08 23.52 2.88
CA SER A 223 23.27 23.41 3.76
C SER A 223 24.27 24.55 3.62
N ARG A 224 24.22 25.30 2.51
CA ARG A 224 25.14 26.36 2.18
C ARG A 224 24.38 27.60 1.71
N ARG A 225 24.74 28.78 2.23
CA ARG A 225 24.24 30.05 1.73
C ARG A 225 24.63 30.22 0.25
N ALA A 226 23.64 30.52 -0.60
CA ALA A 226 23.87 30.75 -2.00
C ALA A 226 24.36 32.18 -2.26
N PRO A 227 25.40 32.39 -3.11
CA PRO A 227 25.78 33.70 -3.59
C PRO A 227 24.68 34.43 -4.34
N ALA A 228 23.83 33.68 -5.08
CA ALA A 228 22.66 34.19 -5.77
C ALA A 228 21.48 33.25 -5.61
N SER A 229 20.29 33.81 -5.45
CA SER A 229 19.03 33.03 -5.33
C SER A 229 17.85 33.91 -5.72
N GLY A 230 16.73 33.31 -6.02
CA GLY A 230 15.52 34.04 -6.38
C GLY A 230 14.37 33.10 -6.71
N TYR A 231 13.34 33.68 -7.28
CA TYR A 231 12.17 32.95 -7.75
C TYR A 231 12.14 32.90 -9.28
N TRP A 232 11.37 31.95 -9.80
CA TRP A 232 10.82 32.03 -11.15
C TRP A 232 9.30 31.90 -11.13
N LYS A 233 8.68 32.42 -12.18
CA LYS A 233 7.27 32.18 -12.49
C LYS A 233 7.12 32.05 -13.99
N LYS A 234 6.40 31.04 -14.46
CA LYS A 234 6.00 30.93 -15.85
C LYS A 234 4.93 31.99 -16.14
N GLN A 235 5.17 32.81 -17.16
CA GLN A 235 4.24 33.83 -17.57
C GLN A 235 3.42 33.30 -18.74
N PRO A 236 2.09 33.51 -18.77
CA PRO A 236 1.28 33.14 -19.92
C PRO A 236 1.73 33.91 -21.17
N THR A 237 1.41 33.38 -22.35
CA THR A 237 1.71 34.05 -23.63
C THR A 237 0.95 35.37 -23.81
N MET A 238 -0.23 35.49 -23.19
CA MET A 238 -1.05 36.70 -23.18
C MET A 238 -1.10 37.26 -21.76
N GLU A 239 -0.73 38.55 -21.64
CA GLU A 239 -0.74 39.24 -20.34
C GLU A 239 -2.13 39.23 -19.72
N GLY A 240 -2.21 38.82 -18.46
CA GLY A 240 -3.46 38.73 -17.67
C GLY A 240 -4.32 37.50 -17.97
N VAL A 241 -3.87 36.58 -18.81
CA VAL A 241 -4.56 35.30 -19.09
C VAL A 241 -3.74 34.11 -18.56
N GLU A 242 -4.20 33.47 -17.52
CA GLU A 242 -3.67 32.19 -17.01
C GLU A 242 -4.58 31.05 -17.48
N ALA A 243 -4.65 30.79 -18.78
CA ALA A 243 -5.46 29.71 -19.32
C ALA A 243 -4.67 28.41 -19.37
N GLU A 244 -5.34 27.29 -19.10
CA GLU A 244 -4.70 25.97 -19.02
C GLU A 244 -4.05 25.53 -20.33
N TRP A 245 -4.67 25.87 -21.47
CA TRP A 245 -4.15 25.59 -22.81
C TRP A 245 -2.84 26.35 -23.13
N ASP A 246 -2.48 27.37 -22.35
CA ASP A 246 -1.27 28.21 -22.57
C ASP A 246 -0.08 27.74 -21.69
N LYS A 247 -0.24 26.76 -20.84
CA LYS A 247 0.80 26.24 -19.94
C LYS A 247 2.10 25.90 -20.67
N ASP A 248 2.02 25.29 -21.83
CA ASP A 248 3.19 24.82 -22.59
C ASP A 248 3.89 25.93 -23.37
N GLN A 249 3.24 27.05 -23.59
CA GLN A 249 3.75 28.16 -24.44
C GLN A 249 4.28 29.36 -23.65
N GLY A 250 4.00 29.42 -22.34
CA GLY A 250 4.45 30.50 -21.47
C GLY A 250 5.97 30.51 -21.30
N LYS A 251 6.51 31.70 -20.96
CA LYS A 251 7.95 31.92 -20.74
C LYS A 251 8.24 32.08 -19.26
N TYR A 252 9.32 31.46 -18.81
CA TYR A 252 9.81 31.63 -17.43
C TYR A 252 10.43 33.02 -17.27
N LYS A 253 9.98 33.74 -16.24
CA LYS A 253 10.57 34.99 -15.77
C LYS A 253 11.30 34.78 -14.46
N ILE A 254 12.54 35.23 -14.36
CA ILE A 254 13.41 35.12 -13.20
C ILE A 254 13.32 36.39 -12.35
N TYR A 255 13.24 36.26 -11.06
CA TYR A 255 13.16 37.34 -10.06
C TYR A 255 14.31 37.22 -9.05
N PRO A 256 15.50 37.77 -9.35
CA PRO A 256 16.71 37.51 -8.58
C PRO A 256 16.79 38.28 -7.25
N THR A 257 16.06 39.37 -7.11
CA THR A 257 16.15 40.26 -5.94
C THR A 257 14.87 40.33 -5.08
N TYR A 258 13.79 39.82 -5.62
CA TYR A 258 12.51 39.79 -4.91
C TYR A 258 12.54 38.79 -3.76
N ARG A 259 12.10 39.21 -2.56
CA ARG A 259 12.16 38.38 -1.32
C ARG A 259 10.84 38.26 -0.58
N LYS A 260 9.79 38.99 -1.03
CA LYS A 260 8.44 38.79 -0.49
C LYS A 260 7.86 37.47 -1.03
N GLU A 261 6.73 37.09 -0.52
CA GLU A 261 6.01 35.90 -0.98
C GLU A 261 5.66 36.01 -2.48
N ILE A 262 5.79 34.90 -3.19
CA ILE A 262 5.29 34.72 -4.54
C ILE A 262 4.27 33.59 -4.55
N SER A 263 3.23 33.72 -5.35
CA SER A 263 2.19 32.71 -5.57
C SER A 263 1.92 32.49 -7.04
N GLY A 264 1.43 31.29 -7.37
CA GLY A 264 1.06 30.92 -8.75
C GLY A 264 1.03 29.43 -8.96
N ASN A 265 0.70 29.04 -10.18
CA ASN A 265 0.59 27.63 -10.56
C ASN A 265 1.94 27.02 -10.89
N ASP A 266 2.72 27.69 -11.74
CA ASP A 266 4.05 27.25 -12.16
C ASP A 266 5.10 28.25 -11.66
N ILE A 267 5.49 28.05 -10.41
CA ILE A 267 6.50 28.85 -9.71
C ILE A 267 7.59 27.98 -9.11
N GLY A 268 8.71 28.59 -8.75
CA GLY A 268 9.76 27.90 -8.03
C GLY A 268 10.84 28.79 -7.49
N VAL A 269 11.82 28.18 -6.85
CA VAL A 269 12.95 28.83 -6.18
C VAL A 269 14.25 28.23 -6.70
N TRP A 270 15.23 29.10 -6.98
CA TRP A 270 16.55 28.68 -7.38
C TRP A 270 17.62 29.25 -6.43
N PHE A 271 18.71 28.48 -6.29
CA PHE A 271 19.92 28.82 -5.55
C PHE A 271 21.12 28.48 -6.44
N SER A 272 21.95 29.48 -6.77
CA SER A 272 23.12 29.30 -7.64
C SER A 272 24.43 29.40 -6.87
N TYR A 273 25.39 28.58 -7.25
CA TYR A 273 26.68 28.39 -6.59
C TYR A 273 27.79 28.29 -7.60
N ASP A 274 29.04 28.54 -7.13
CA ASP A 274 30.25 27.98 -7.70
C ASP A 274 30.71 26.84 -6.79
N THR A 275 30.64 25.61 -7.27
CA THR A 275 31.03 24.42 -6.52
C THR A 275 32.43 23.96 -6.89
N LYS A 276 33.11 23.29 -5.96
CA LYS A 276 34.37 22.58 -6.22
C LYS A 276 34.08 21.17 -6.73
N PRO A 277 35.03 20.55 -7.48
CA PRO A 277 34.88 19.14 -7.82
C PRO A 277 34.72 18.26 -6.57
N GLY A 278 33.70 17.41 -6.56
CA GLY A 278 33.34 16.53 -5.43
C GLY A 278 32.59 17.23 -4.28
N GLU A 279 32.24 18.51 -4.41
CA GLU A 279 31.46 19.22 -3.37
C GLU A 279 30.03 18.73 -3.34
N THR A 280 29.51 18.52 -2.14
CA THR A 280 28.12 18.11 -1.90
C THR A 280 27.32 19.26 -1.30
N ILE A 281 26.17 19.58 -1.92
CA ILE A 281 25.16 20.45 -1.35
C ILE A 281 23.98 19.58 -0.87
N TYR A 282 23.62 19.78 0.41
CA TYR A 282 22.49 19.08 1.01
C TYR A 282 21.26 19.97 1.04
N VAL A 283 20.09 19.34 0.83
CA VAL A 283 18.78 19.96 0.95
C VAL A 283 17.95 19.17 1.95
N GLN A 284 17.54 19.81 3.03
CA GLN A 284 16.64 19.23 4.03
C GLN A 284 15.23 19.76 3.78
N THR A 285 14.24 18.86 3.71
CA THR A 285 12.83 19.18 3.49
C THR A 285 12.00 18.65 4.64
N GLY A 286 11.22 19.51 5.31
CA GLY A 286 10.17 19.13 6.26
C GLY A 286 8.81 19.40 5.65
N VAL A 287 7.83 18.55 5.94
CA VAL A 287 6.43 18.71 5.46
C VAL A 287 5.44 18.67 6.61
N SER A 288 4.30 19.29 6.38
CA SER A 288 3.12 19.27 7.27
C SER A 288 1.85 19.43 6.45
N PHE A 289 0.72 18.95 6.96
CA PHE A 289 -0.61 19.22 6.41
C PHE A 289 -1.40 20.20 7.31
N VAL A 290 -0.72 20.84 8.27
CA VAL A 290 -1.29 21.82 9.21
C VAL A 290 -0.85 23.23 8.88
N SER A 291 0.48 23.50 8.83
CA SER A 291 1.01 24.84 8.58
C SER A 291 2.49 24.85 8.18
N GLU A 292 2.98 25.99 7.67
CA GLU A 292 4.40 26.23 7.42
C GLU A 292 5.24 26.15 8.69
N GLU A 293 4.71 26.66 9.81
CA GLU A 293 5.36 26.62 11.12
C GLU A 293 5.56 25.18 11.57
N ASN A 294 4.57 24.30 11.37
CA ASN A 294 4.66 22.90 11.70
C ASN A 294 5.63 22.16 10.76
N ALA A 295 5.67 22.49 9.47
CA ALA A 295 6.67 21.93 8.56
C ALA A 295 8.10 22.29 9.01
N LEU A 296 8.32 23.54 9.45
CA LEU A 296 9.59 23.97 10.02
C LEU A 296 9.88 23.31 11.37
N LEU A 297 8.87 23.13 12.22
CA LEU A 297 9.00 22.43 13.50
C LEU A 297 9.38 20.96 13.30
N ASN A 298 8.74 20.25 12.37
CA ASN A 298 9.09 18.89 11.98
C ASN A 298 10.55 18.82 11.53
N LEU A 299 10.97 19.73 10.64
CA LEU A 299 12.33 19.80 10.14
C LEU A 299 13.36 20.01 11.25
N THR A 300 13.12 20.99 12.15
CA THR A 300 14.06 21.33 13.20
C THR A 300 14.10 20.31 14.33
N THR A 301 13.01 19.57 14.53
CA THR A 301 12.92 18.51 15.55
C THR A 301 13.58 17.22 15.08
N GLU A 302 13.25 16.75 13.88
CA GLU A 302 13.76 15.47 13.37
C GLU A 302 15.17 15.58 12.78
N GLN A 303 15.54 16.78 12.30
CA GLN A 303 16.87 17.06 11.74
C GLN A 303 17.46 18.35 12.31
N PRO A 304 17.75 18.41 13.62
CA PRO A 304 18.34 19.59 14.25
C PRO A 304 19.75 19.91 13.72
N LYS A 305 20.45 18.89 13.24
CA LYS A 305 21.75 18.97 12.59
C LYS A 305 21.71 18.26 11.24
N LEU A 306 22.50 18.75 10.31
CA LEU A 306 22.71 18.09 9.03
C LEU A 306 23.70 16.93 9.24
N ASP A 307 23.19 15.71 9.19
CA ASP A 307 23.98 14.47 9.20
C ASP A 307 23.27 13.40 8.34
N PHE A 308 23.53 13.45 7.04
CA PHE A 308 22.94 12.51 6.08
C PHE A 308 23.17 11.05 6.47
N ALA A 309 24.39 10.73 6.91
CA ALA A 309 24.74 9.36 7.26
C ALA A 309 24.02 8.86 8.51
N ALA A 310 23.79 9.73 9.50
CA ALA A 310 23.01 9.38 10.70
C ALA A 310 21.53 9.19 10.36
N VAL A 311 20.93 10.06 9.55
CA VAL A 311 19.52 9.93 9.09
C VAL A 311 19.35 8.63 8.33
N ARG A 312 20.25 8.34 7.38
CA ARG A 312 20.22 7.10 6.61
C ARG A 312 20.30 5.85 7.51
N ARG A 313 21.27 5.79 8.44
CA ARG A 313 21.37 4.65 9.36
C ARG A 313 20.11 4.48 10.20
N ALA A 314 19.54 5.56 10.73
CA ALA A 314 18.30 5.50 11.50
C ALA A 314 17.10 4.97 10.68
N ALA A 315 17.00 5.37 9.41
CA ALA A 315 16.00 4.86 8.48
C ALA A 315 16.19 3.36 8.22
N GLU A 316 17.41 2.94 7.90
CA GLU A 316 17.77 1.53 7.70
C GLU A 316 17.49 0.68 8.94
N ASP A 317 17.84 1.14 10.13
CA ASP A 317 17.63 0.43 11.39
C ASP A 317 16.13 0.33 11.74
N SER A 318 15.33 1.34 11.41
CA SER A 318 13.88 1.29 11.58
C SER A 318 13.23 0.23 10.70
N TRP A 319 13.68 0.10 9.46
CA TRP A 319 13.23 -0.95 8.54
C TRP A 319 13.70 -2.34 8.98
N GLU A 320 14.97 -2.48 9.37
CA GLU A 320 15.48 -3.74 9.89
C GLU A 320 14.64 -4.25 11.06
N LYS A 321 14.31 -3.35 12.01
CA LYS A 321 13.43 -3.67 13.15
C LYS A 321 12.03 -4.06 12.69
N ALA A 322 11.45 -3.34 11.71
CA ALA A 322 10.11 -3.62 11.23
C ALA A 322 10.02 -4.97 10.50
N LEU A 323 10.99 -5.29 9.64
CA LEU A 323 11.02 -6.53 8.87
C LEU A 323 11.25 -7.78 9.74
N ARG A 324 11.93 -7.65 10.90
CA ARG A 324 12.19 -8.77 11.82
C ARG A 324 10.95 -9.35 12.49
N VAL A 325 9.79 -8.81 12.29
CA VAL A 325 8.53 -9.42 12.77
C VAL A 325 8.31 -10.80 12.15
N VAL A 326 8.85 -11.04 10.94
CA VAL A 326 8.83 -12.35 10.28
C VAL A 326 10.21 -12.68 9.77
N GLU A 327 10.73 -13.84 10.17
CA GLU A 327 12.00 -14.38 9.69
C GLU A 327 11.74 -15.66 8.89
N VAL A 328 12.32 -15.75 7.67
CA VAL A 328 12.15 -16.91 6.78
C VAL A 328 13.47 -17.62 6.54
N GLU A 329 13.45 -18.95 6.54
CA GLU A 329 14.59 -19.83 6.25
C GLU A 329 14.25 -20.72 5.05
N GLY A 330 15.22 -20.95 4.18
CA GLY A 330 15.00 -21.70 2.92
C GLY A 330 14.45 -20.83 1.80
N GLY A 331 13.81 -21.47 0.81
CA GLY A 331 13.38 -20.82 -0.42
C GLY A 331 14.55 -20.33 -1.30
N THR A 332 14.24 -19.81 -2.47
CA THR A 332 15.23 -19.17 -3.36
C THR A 332 15.53 -17.74 -2.90
N THR A 333 16.63 -17.17 -3.40
CA THR A 333 16.95 -15.75 -3.16
C THR A 333 15.85 -14.83 -3.67
N ASP A 334 15.25 -15.11 -4.84
CA ASP A 334 14.15 -14.31 -5.38
C ASP A 334 12.88 -14.42 -4.55
N GLN A 335 12.54 -15.62 -4.07
CA GLN A 335 11.39 -15.80 -3.16
C GLN A 335 11.56 -14.99 -1.86
N ARG A 336 12.75 -14.98 -1.26
CA ARG A 336 13.01 -14.14 -0.08
C ARG A 336 12.90 -12.66 -0.40
N LYS A 337 13.46 -12.22 -1.53
CA LYS A 337 13.35 -10.82 -1.97
C LYS A 337 11.90 -10.41 -2.24
N ILE A 338 11.12 -11.24 -2.91
CA ILE A 338 9.69 -11.01 -3.14
C ILE A 338 8.97 -10.88 -1.79
N PHE A 339 9.20 -11.80 -0.86
CA PHE A 339 8.56 -11.80 0.45
C PHE A 339 8.88 -10.54 1.28
N TYR A 340 10.15 -10.19 1.42
CA TYR A 340 10.54 -9.02 2.20
C TYR A 340 10.19 -7.69 1.51
N THR A 341 10.15 -7.67 0.17
CA THR A 341 9.65 -6.50 -0.56
C THR A 341 8.14 -6.34 -0.37
N ALA A 342 7.38 -7.42 -0.40
CA ALA A 342 5.94 -7.37 -0.09
C ALA A 342 5.71 -6.88 1.36
N LEU A 343 6.51 -7.33 2.32
CA LEU A 343 6.45 -6.85 3.72
C LEU A 343 6.86 -5.37 3.85
N TYR A 344 7.80 -4.90 3.03
CA TYR A 344 8.16 -3.49 2.91
C TYR A 344 6.99 -2.66 2.38
N HIS A 345 6.34 -3.08 1.27
CA HIS A 345 5.17 -2.39 0.70
C HIS A 345 4.01 -2.28 1.71
N LEU A 346 3.75 -3.34 2.48
CA LEU A 346 2.71 -3.37 3.52
C LEU A 346 2.82 -2.24 4.54
N LEU A 347 4.03 -1.70 4.77
CA LEU A 347 4.31 -0.68 5.78
C LEU A 347 4.54 0.71 5.19
N ILE A 348 4.22 0.93 3.91
CA ILE A 348 4.25 2.28 3.31
C ILE A 348 2.93 3.01 3.63
N HIS A 349 1.79 2.36 3.38
CA HIS A 349 0.45 2.88 3.68
C HIS A 349 -0.36 1.89 4.53
N PRO A 350 -1.31 2.37 5.34
CA PRO A 350 -1.51 3.77 5.75
C PRO A 350 -0.27 4.36 6.44
N ASN A 351 -0.03 5.66 6.26
CA ASN A 351 1.08 6.37 6.89
C ASN A 351 0.57 7.36 7.96
N ILE A 352 1.45 7.81 8.84
CA ILE A 352 1.09 8.81 9.85
C ILE A 352 0.77 10.15 9.20
N LEU A 353 -0.12 10.94 9.84
CA LEU A 353 -0.52 12.27 9.38
C LEU A 353 -0.10 13.39 10.36
N GLN A 354 -0.03 13.08 11.65
CA GLN A 354 0.27 14.09 12.68
C GLN A 354 1.72 14.59 12.60
N ASP A 355 1.88 15.88 12.90
CA ASP A 355 3.18 16.53 13.11
C ASP A 355 3.84 16.10 14.43
N VAL A 356 5.10 16.50 14.67
CA VAL A 356 5.85 16.14 15.88
C VAL A 356 5.21 16.65 17.18
N ASN A 357 4.40 17.69 17.11
CA ASN A 357 3.60 18.21 18.23
C ASN A 357 2.23 17.54 18.39
N GLY A 358 1.94 16.51 17.57
CA GLY A 358 0.68 15.77 17.57
C GLY A 358 -0.46 16.44 16.80
N GLN A 359 -0.26 17.61 16.21
CA GLN A 359 -1.30 18.30 15.43
C GLN A 359 -1.52 17.61 14.07
N TYR A 360 -2.78 17.62 13.62
CA TYR A 360 -3.20 17.06 12.33
C TYR A 360 -4.46 17.77 11.80
N PRO A 361 -4.73 17.78 10.49
CA PRO A 361 -5.98 18.31 9.94
C PRO A 361 -7.15 17.37 10.26
N MET A 362 -8.25 17.93 10.79
CA MET A 362 -9.47 17.19 11.09
C MET A 362 -10.19 16.77 9.82
N MET A 363 -10.87 15.64 9.90
CA MET A 363 -11.62 15.06 8.79
C MET A 363 -12.67 16.00 8.23
N GLY A 364 -12.61 16.29 6.92
CA GLY A 364 -13.59 17.10 6.19
C GLY A 364 -13.69 18.56 6.65
N SER A 365 -12.63 19.10 7.26
CA SER A 365 -12.64 20.46 7.83
C SER A 365 -11.28 21.15 7.64
N LEU A 366 -11.25 22.48 7.77
CA LEU A 366 -10.01 23.25 7.80
C LEU A 366 -9.46 23.43 9.23
N GLN A 367 -10.09 22.79 10.21
CA GLN A 367 -9.65 22.84 11.60
C GLN A 367 -8.55 21.84 11.88
N THR A 368 -7.78 22.08 12.92
CA THR A 368 -6.73 21.19 13.41
C THR A 368 -7.09 20.64 14.77
N ALA A 369 -6.68 19.40 15.01
CA ALA A 369 -6.76 18.75 16.31
C ALA A 369 -5.38 18.23 16.74
N THR A 370 -5.30 17.68 17.96
CA THR A 370 -4.08 17.06 18.49
C THR A 370 -4.41 15.65 18.93
N THR A 371 -3.63 14.68 18.46
CA THR A 371 -3.77 13.27 18.82
C THR A 371 -2.84 12.86 19.95
N LYS A 372 -3.21 11.76 20.65
CA LYS A 372 -2.37 11.08 21.63
C LYS A 372 -1.86 9.73 21.14
N HIS A 373 -2.33 9.28 19.99
CA HIS A 373 -1.90 8.06 19.30
C HIS A 373 -1.45 8.39 17.87
N ASP A 374 -0.87 7.45 17.15
CA ASP A 374 -0.56 7.65 15.75
C ASP A 374 -1.84 7.84 14.95
N ARG A 375 -1.99 9.03 14.33
CA ARG A 375 -3.08 9.37 13.43
C ARG A 375 -2.67 8.95 12.01
N TYR A 376 -3.38 8.00 11.45
CA TYR A 376 -3.10 7.49 10.11
C TYR A 376 -3.93 8.18 9.03
N THR A 377 -3.45 8.10 7.78
CA THR A 377 -4.10 8.56 6.55
C THR A 377 -3.78 7.61 5.40
N VAL A 378 -4.40 7.82 4.24
CA VAL A 378 -4.34 6.94 3.07
C VAL A 378 -5.01 5.61 3.36
N TYR A 379 -6.32 5.69 3.56
CA TYR A 379 -7.16 4.52 3.81
C TYR A 379 -7.87 4.09 2.51
N SER A 380 -7.27 3.21 1.75
CA SER A 380 -7.90 2.51 0.61
C SER A 380 -8.63 1.26 1.12
N LEU A 381 -9.74 1.46 1.85
CA LEU A 381 -10.31 0.37 2.65
C LEU A 381 -11.01 -0.71 1.83
N TRP A 382 -11.53 -0.40 0.64
CA TRP A 382 -12.12 -1.39 -0.26
C TRP A 382 -11.12 -2.49 -0.64
N ASP A 383 -9.85 -2.10 -0.80
CA ASP A 383 -8.73 -2.99 -1.13
C ASP A 383 -8.21 -3.69 0.14
N THR A 384 -7.90 -2.88 1.16
CA THR A 384 -7.07 -3.31 2.30
C THR A 384 -7.82 -4.13 3.34
N TYR A 385 -9.16 -4.04 3.44
CA TYR A 385 -9.92 -4.84 4.40
C TYR A 385 -9.79 -6.34 4.14
N ARG A 386 -9.52 -6.74 2.90
CA ARG A 386 -9.51 -8.14 2.45
C ARG A 386 -8.36 -8.95 3.05
N ASN A 387 -7.18 -8.32 3.19
CA ASN A 387 -6.00 -9.03 3.66
C ASN A 387 -4.98 -8.13 4.40
N VAL A 388 -4.82 -6.85 4.05
CA VAL A 388 -3.85 -5.97 4.70
C VAL A 388 -4.15 -5.81 6.19
N HIS A 389 -5.37 -5.39 6.55
CA HIS A 389 -5.77 -5.23 7.96
C HIS A 389 -5.77 -6.54 8.76
N PRO A 390 -6.23 -7.69 8.21
CA PRO A 390 -6.01 -9.00 8.81
C PRO A 390 -4.54 -9.32 9.07
N LEU A 391 -3.64 -9.00 8.12
CA LEU A 391 -2.20 -9.24 8.27
C LEU A 391 -1.56 -8.31 9.31
N LEU A 392 -1.91 -7.02 9.28
CA LEU A 392 -1.47 -6.05 10.29
C LEU A 392 -1.93 -6.44 11.70
N SER A 393 -3.13 -6.99 11.84
CA SER A 393 -3.63 -7.51 13.13
C SER A 393 -2.74 -8.63 13.68
N ILE A 394 -2.14 -9.46 12.82
CA ILE A 394 -1.22 -10.52 13.23
C ILE A 394 0.18 -9.95 13.51
N LEU A 395 0.73 -9.20 12.58
CA LEU A 395 2.14 -8.79 12.60
C LEU A 395 2.39 -7.51 13.42
N TYR A 396 1.45 -6.55 13.37
CA TYR A 396 1.59 -5.22 13.98
C TYR A 396 0.31 -4.76 14.70
N PRO A 397 -0.20 -5.53 15.68
CA PRO A 397 -1.51 -5.31 16.28
C PRO A 397 -1.68 -3.93 16.94
N ARG A 398 -0.58 -3.31 17.41
CA ARG A 398 -0.63 -1.95 17.97
C ARG A 398 -0.85 -0.89 16.89
N LYS A 399 -0.28 -1.08 15.70
CA LYS A 399 -0.55 -0.21 14.55
C LYS A 399 -1.99 -0.37 14.08
N GLN A 400 -2.46 -1.61 13.99
CA GLN A 400 -3.85 -1.90 13.63
C GLN A 400 -4.84 -1.27 14.62
N LEU A 401 -4.55 -1.32 15.92
CA LEU A 401 -5.36 -0.63 16.94
C LEU A 401 -5.42 0.87 16.67
N ALA A 402 -4.28 1.54 16.49
CA ALA A 402 -4.23 2.98 16.23
C ALA A 402 -4.92 3.36 14.90
N MET A 403 -4.92 2.48 13.90
CA MET A 403 -5.68 2.67 12.67
C MET A 403 -7.19 2.63 12.92
N VAL A 404 -7.68 1.72 13.77
CA VAL A 404 -9.10 1.67 14.17
C VAL A 404 -9.47 2.90 15.02
N GLU A 405 -8.64 3.29 15.98
CA GLU A 405 -8.84 4.53 16.76
C GLU A 405 -8.93 5.76 15.85
N THR A 406 -8.07 5.83 14.82
CA THR A 406 -8.12 6.86 13.78
C THR A 406 -9.47 6.86 13.02
N MET A 407 -9.99 5.70 12.61
CA MET A 407 -11.31 5.62 11.94
C MET A 407 -12.43 6.15 12.85
N LEU A 408 -12.35 5.89 14.15
CA LEU A 408 -13.32 6.39 15.12
C LEU A 408 -13.20 7.89 15.36
N ASP A 409 -12.00 8.45 15.31
CA ASP A 409 -11.80 9.90 15.37
C ASP A 409 -12.33 10.57 14.10
N MET A 410 -12.11 10.00 12.91
CA MET A 410 -12.72 10.45 11.66
C MET A 410 -14.25 10.48 11.73
N TYR A 411 -14.87 9.46 12.36
CA TYR A 411 -16.31 9.45 12.59
C TYR A 411 -16.77 10.61 13.49
N LYS A 412 -16.06 10.90 14.58
CA LYS A 412 -16.37 12.03 15.47
C LYS A 412 -16.26 13.37 14.75
N GLU A 413 -15.27 13.51 13.89
CA GLU A 413 -14.93 14.75 13.17
C GLU A 413 -15.85 14.98 11.97
N GLY A 414 -15.93 14.01 11.06
CA GLY A 414 -16.65 14.08 9.78
C GLY A 414 -18.05 13.46 9.81
N GLY A 415 -18.41 12.77 10.90
CA GLY A 415 -19.72 12.14 11.09
C GLY A 415 -19.93 10.82 10.36
N TRP A 416 -18.93 10.29 9.65
CA TRP A 416 -18.94 9.03 8.92
C TRP A 416 -17.64 8.26 9.16
N LEU A 417 -17.71 6.93 9.16
CA LEU A 417 -16.52 6.10 9.06
C LEU A 417 -15.87 6.29 7.67
N PRO A 418 -14.53 6.18 7.56
CA PRO A 418 -13.88 6.35 6.26
C PRO A 418 -14.17 5.19 5.30
N LYS A 419 -14.11 5.48 4.01
CA LYS A 419 -14.10 4.52 2.90
C LYS A 419 -12.78 4.60 2.14
N TRP A 420 -12.47 5.79 1.63
CA TRP A 420 -11.21 6.10 0.96
C TRP A 420 -10.72 7.50 1.37
N GLU A 421 -10.10 7.55 2.54
CA GLU A 421 -9.63 8.81 3.14
C GLU A 421 -8.22 9.17 2.69
N LEU A 422 -7.98 10.45 2.40
CA LEU A 422 -6.71 11.00 1.97
C LEU A 422 -6.46 12.36 2.65
N TYR A 423 -5.46 12.43 3.54
CA TYR A 423 -4.99 13.64 4.24
C TYR A 423 -6.10 14.48 4.87
N GLY A 424 -7.03 13.83 5.55
CA GLY A 424 -8.15 14.48 6.25
C GLY A 424 -9.36 14.73 5.35
N GLN A 425 -9.38 14.23 4.13
CA GLN A 425 -10.53 14.34 3.22
C GLN A 425 -11.04 12.96 2.82
N GLU A 426 -12.36 12.78 2.86
CA GLU A 426 -12.99 11.57 2.36
C GLU A 426 -13.33 11.73 0.87
N THR A 427 -12.83 10.83 0.05
CA THR A 427 -13.06 10.87 -1.38
C THR A 427 -14.32 10.12 -1.81
N PHE A 428 -14.82 9.21 -0.97
CA PHE A 428 -15.90 8.25 -1.25
C PHE A 428 -15.65 7.37 -2.49
N THR A 429 -14.41 7.28 -2.93
CA THR A 429 -13.98 6.41 -4.02
C THR A 429 -14.20 4.95 -3.63
N MET A 430 -14.41 4.08 -4.62
CA MET A 430 -14.66 2.64 -4.48
C MET A 430 -16.00 2.30 -3.79
N GLU A 431 -16.19 1.00 -3.49
CA GLU A 431 -17.47 0.42 -3.17
C GLU A 431 -17.65 0.14 -1.67
N GLY A 432 -18.90 0.02 -1.26
CA GLY A 432 -19.27 -0.57 0.03
C GLY A 432 -19.13 0.32 1.26
N ASP A 433 -19.02 -0.34 2.41
CA ASP A 433 -18.85 0.21 3.75
C ASP A 433 -17.76 -0.59 4.49
N PRO A 434 -16.51 -0.53 4.00
CA PRO A 434 -15.43 -1.46 4.37
C PRO A 434 -14.94 -1.27 5.81
N SER A 435 -15.08 -0.09 6.41
CA SER A 435 -14.70 0.15 7.81
C SER A 435 -15.37 -0.81 8.80
N ILE A 436 -16.62 -1.20 8.53
CA ILE A 436 -17.36 -2.17 9.36
C ILE A 436 -16.59 -3.49 9.43
N ILE A 437 -16.08 -3.94 8.29
CA ILE A 437 -15.35 -5.20 8.16
C ILE A 437 -14.04 -5.13 8.94
N VAL A 438 -13.26 -4.06 8.75
CA VAL A 438 -11.98 -3.83 9.42
C VAL A 438 -12.15 -3.80 10.94
N ILE A 439 -13.13 -3.05 11.44
CA ILE A 439 -13.37 -2.90 12.88
C ILE A 439 -13.80 -4.25 13.49
N ASN A 440 -14.71 -4.97 12.84
CA ASN A 440 -15.14 -6.27 13.34
C ASN A 440 -14.01 -7.31 13.30
N ASP A 441 -13.27 -7.42 12.20
CA ASP A 441 -12.14 -8.36 12.06
C ASP A 441 -11.08 -8.10 13.14
N THR A 442 -10.71 -6.84 13.36
CA THR A 442 -9.79 -6.42 14.41
C THR A 442 -10.28 -6.83 15.80
N TRP A 443 -11.55 -6.57 16.10
CA TRP A 443 -12.16 -6.92 17.38
C TRP A 443 -12.23 -8.43 17.60
N GLN A 444 -12.59 -9.21 16.58
CA GLN A 444 -12.65 -10.67 16.63
C GLN A 444 -11.27 -11.30 16.90
N ARG A 445 -10.20 -10.68 16.38
CA ARG A 445 -8.80 -11.11 16.65
C ARG A 445 -8.30 -10.77 18.06
N GLY A 446 -9.15 -10.20 18.91
CA GLY A 446 -8.82 -9.88 20.29
C GLY A 446 -8.20 -8.51 20.52
N ILE A 447 -8.04 -7.69 19.50
CA ILE A 447 -7.59 -6.29 19.60
C ILE A 447 -8.81 -5.44 19.91
N ARG A 448 -9.05 -5.18 21.20
CA ARG A 448 -10.32 -4.61 21.71
C ARG A 448 -10.13 -3.32 22.50
N ASP A 449 -8.95 -2.75 22.55
CA ASP A 449 -8.59 -1.59 23.37
C ASP A 449 -9.09 -0.24 22.78
N PHE A 450 -10.15 -0.24 21.97
CA PHE A 450 -10.80 0.95 21.40
C PHE A 450 -12.24 1.11 21.93
N ASP A 451 -12.86 2.27 21.69
CA ASP A 451 -14.24 2.54 22.11
C ASP A 451 -15.24 1.72 21.28
N THR A 452 -15.58 0.54 21.79
CA THR A 452 -16.49 -0.40 21.12
C THR A 452 -17.93 0.09 21.05
N LYS A 453 -18.36 0.99 21.94
CA LYS A 453 -19.70 1.60 21.88
C LYS A 453 -19.79 2.60 20.74
N LEU A 454 -18.79 3.47 20.64
CA LEU A 454 -18.67 4.42 19.53
C LEU A 454 -18.53 3.67 18.20
N ALA A 455 -17.73 2.60 18.16
CA ALA A 455 -17.57 1.76 16.96
C ALA A 455 -18.92 1.18 16.51
N TYR A 456 -19.70 0.63 17.45
CA TYR A 456 -21.03 0.09 17.14
C TYR A 456 -21.98 1.19 16.63
N GLU A 457 -22.01 2.38 17.27
CA GLU A 457 -22.81 3.54 16.83
C GLU A 457 -22.44 3.95 15.41
N ALA A 458 -21.15 4.10 15.13
CA ALA A 458 -20.64 4.52 13.82
C ALA A 458 -20.98 3.52 12.71
N MET A 459 -20.78 2.22 12.96
CA MET A 459 -21.15 1.16 12.02
C MET A 459 -22.67 1.11 11.78
N LEU A 460 -23.47 1.26 12.84
CA LEU A 460 -24.93 1.25 12.76
C LEU A 460 -25.43 2.43 11.92
N LYS A 461 -24.81 3.60 12.04
CA LYS A 461 -25.15 4.78 11.24
C LYS A 461 -24.98 4.52 9.75
N GLY A 462 -23.85 3.99 9.28
CA GLY A 462 -23.64 3.61 7.88
C GLY A 462 -24.68 2.60 7.39
N ALA A 463 -25.00 1.60 8.22
CA ALA A 463 -25.89 0.51 7.87
C ALA A 463 -27.40 0.79 8.00
N THR A 464 -27.82 1.97 8.49
CA THR A 464 -29.25 2.26 8.75
C THR A 464 -29.74 3.64 8.32
N THR A 465 -28.85 4.58 8.00
CA THR A 465 -29.25 5.91 7.52
C THR A 465 -29.93 5.80 6.15
N PRO A 466 -31.06 6.50 5.90
CA PRO A 466 -31.71 6.54 4.58
C PRO A 466 -30.75 6.99 3.47
N GLY A 467 -30.90 6.43 2.25
CA GLY A 467 -29.97 6.59 1.13
C GLY A 467 -29.65 8.03 0.73
N LYS A 468 -30.68 8.92 0.73
CA LYS A 468 -30.49 10.35 0.41
C LYS A 468 -29.52 11.08 1.36
N ASP A 469 -29.38 10.62 2.60
CA ASP A 469 -28.54 11.20 3.64
C ASP A 469 -27.31 10.30 3.95
N ASN A 470 -27.20 9.15 3.29
CA ASN A 470 -26.15 8.15 3.54
C ASN A 470 -25.04 8.28 2.51
N LYS A 471 -23.89 8.77 2.94
CA LYS A 471 -22.72 8.95 2.06
C LYS A 471 -21.99 7.64 1.74
N LEU A 472 -22.13 6.61 2.60
CA LEU A 472 -21.48 5.31 2.41
C LEU A 472 -22.34 4.35 1.59
N ARG A 473 -23.68 4.43 1.73
CA ARG A 473 -24.64 3.54 1.08
C ARG A 473 -25.76 4.38 0.41
N PRO A 474 -25.47 5.07 -0.70
CA PRO A 474 -26.48 5.93 -1.35
C PRO A 474 -27.68 5.16 -1.85
N ASP A 475 -27.54 3.86 -2.15
CA ASP A 475 -28.61 2.94 -2.60
C ASP A 475 -29.34 2.24 -1.43
N PHE A 476 -29.15 2.72 -0.20
CA PHE A 476 -29.67 2.06 1.01
C PHE A 476 -31.16 1.79 0.98
N ASP A 477 -31.98 2.69 0.47
CA ASP A 477 -33.44 2.56 0.50
C ASP A 477 -33.93 1.37 -0.35
N ASP A 478 -33.35 1.18 -1.54
CA ASP A 478 -33.61 -0.01 -2.37
C ASP A 478 -33.04 -1.27 -1.72
N TYR A 479 -31.78 -1.21 -1.23
CA TYR A 479 -31.13 -2.32 -0.53
C TYR A 479 -31.94 -2.80 0.68
N ALA A 480 -32.42 -1.89 1.52
CA ALA A 480 -33.17 -2.21 2.74
C ALA A 480 -34.57 -2.76 2.46
N SER A 481 -35.26 -2.20 1.46
CA SER A 481 -36.66 -2.57 1.14
C SER A 481 -36.78 -3.78 0.24
N ARG A 482 -35.87 -3.94 -0.73
CA ARG A 482 -35.90 -5.01 -1.75
C ARG A 482 -34.99 -6.18 -1.42
N GLY A 483 -33.97 -5.96 -0.58
CA GLY A 483 -32.90 -6.92 -0.31
C GLY A 483 -31.80 -6.93 -1.39
N TYR A 484 -31.86 -6.02 -2.37
CA TYR A 484 -30.87 -5.84 -3.44
C TYR A 484 -30.89 -4.40 -3.95
N VAL A 485 -29.85 -3.98 -4.66
CA VAL A 485 -29.76 -2.70 -5.37
C VAL A 485 -30.10 -2.94 -6.84
N PRO A 486 -31.16 -2.29 -7.40
CA PRO A 486 -31.50 -2.44 -8.82
C PRO A 486 -30.56 -1.60 -9.68
N LEU A 487 -30.25 -2.11 -10.87
CA LEU A 487 -29.53 -1.37 -11.90
C LEU A 487 -30.42 -0.27 -12.47
N ARG A 488 -30.03 1.01 -12.31
CA ARG A 488 -30.82 2.16 -12.78
C ARG A 488 -30.20 2.83 -14.00
N GLU A 489 -28.90 2.95 -14.05
CA GLU A 489 -28.15 3.65 -15.08
C GLU A 489 -27.08 2.75 -15.70
N LYS A 490 -26.55 3.15 -16.87
CA LYS A 490 -25.57 2.34 -17.61
C LYS A 490 -24.29 2.04 -16.82
N PHE A 491 -23.86 2.96 -15.97
CA PHE A 491 -22.64 2.86 -15.15
C PHE A 491 -22.93 2.61 -13.67
N ASP A 492 -24.14 2.21 -13.35
CA ASP A 492 -24.53 1.86 -11.98
C ASP A 492 -23.87 0.54 -11.57
N ASN A 493 -23.17 0.55 -10.43
CA ASN A 493 -22.43 -0.59 -9.88
C ASN A 493 -23.30 -1.45 -8.95
N SER A 494 -24.56 -1.61 -9.24
CA SER A 494 -25.60 -2.15 -8.37
C SER A 494 -25.29 -3.48 -7.71
N VAL A 495 -24.70 -4.44 -8.45
CA VAL A 495 -24.31 -5.76 -7.91
C VAL A 495 -23.12 -5.63 -6.99
N SER A 496 -22.08 -4.87 -7.41
CA SER A 496 -20.87 -4.64 -6.60
C SER A 496 -21.20 -3.95 -5.28
N HIS A 497 -21.99 -2.85 -5.30
CA HIS A 497 -22.48 -2.18 -4.09
C HIS A 497 -23.16 -3.15 -3.13
N ALA A 498 -24.13 -3.93 -3.65
CA ALA A 498 -24.91 -4.84 -2.82
C ALA A 498 -24.03 -5.95 -2.21
N LEU A 499 -23.10 -6.52 -2.97
CA LEU A 499 -22.20 -7.56 -2.47
C LEU A 499 -21.32 -7.07 -1.33
N GLU A 500 -20.77 -5.84 -1.46
CA GLU A 500 -20.00 -5.21 -0.40
C GLU A 500 -20.88 -4.87 0.82
N TYR A 501 -22.13 -4.48 0.64
CA TYR A 501 -23.07 -4.28 1.76
C TYR A 501 -23.40 -5.59 2.46
N TYR A 502 -23.51 -6.72 1.75
CA TYR A 502 -23.82 -8.02 2.38
C TYR A 502 -22.69 -8.50 3.30
N ILE A 503 -21.44 -8.38 2.90
CA ILE A 503 -20.32 -8.75 3.78
C ILE A 503 -20.17 -7.77 4.95
N ALA A 504 -20.39 -6.47 4.73
CA ALA A 504 -20.40 -5.48 5.80
C ALA A 504 -21.53 -5.76 6.82
N ASP A 505 -22.75 -6.04 6.36
CA ASP A 505 -23.88 -6.41 7.22
C ASP A 505 -23.64 -7.73 7.96
N TRP A 506 -23.01 -8.73 7.32
CA TRP A 506 -22.62 -9.95 7.99
C TRP A 506 -21.63 -9.69 9.13
N ASN A 507 -20.61 -8.85 8.90
CA ASN A 507 -19.65 -8.43 9.92
C ASN A 507 -20.33 -7.67 11.06
N LEU A 508 -21.24 -6.73 10.73
CA LEU A 508 -22.01 -5.99 11.73
C LEU A 508 -22.92 -6.92 12.55
N SER A 509 -23.48 -7.98 11.94
CA SER A 509 -24.27 -8.97 12.66
C SER A 509 -23.45 -9.71 13.74
N GLN A 510 -22.18 -10.04 13.42
CA GLN A 510 -21.27 -10.67 14.37
C GLN A 510 -20.93 -9.72 15.53
N PHE A 511 -20.58 -8.47 15.20
CA PHE A 511 -20.26 -7.45 16.20
C PHE A 511 -21.48 -7.13 17.09
N ALA A 512 -22.66 -6.95 16.51
CA ALA A 512 -23.91 -6.74 17.23
C ALA A 512 -24.24 -7.91 18.17
N SER A 513 -24.02 -9.15 17.71
CA SER A 513 -24.19 -10.35 18.55
C SER A 513 -23.26 -10.33 19.77
N ALA A 514 -22.00 -10.00 19.56
CA ALA A 514 -20.99 -9.87 20.61
C ALA A 514 -21.34 -8.75 21.62
N MET A 515 -21.95 -7.67 21.14
CA MET A 515 -22.44 -6.56 21.97
C MET A 515 -23.82 -6.85 22.63
N GLY A 516 -24.39 -8.05 22.47
CA GLY A 516 -25.69 -8.44 23.01
C GLY A 516 -26.91 -7.81 22.31
N LYS A 517 -26.72 -7.23 21.12
CA LYS A 517 -27.77 -6.57 20.34
C LYS A 517 -28.49 -7.56 19.42
N LYS A 518 -29.23 -8.50 20.01
CA LYS A 518 -29.84 -9.66 19.32
C LYS A 518 -30.73 -9.28 18.12
N LYS A 519 -31.54 -8.21 18.23
CA LYS A 519 -32.43 -7.76 17.13
C LYS A 519 -31.63 -7.30 15.91
N ASP A 520 -30.58 -6.50 16.14
CA ASP A 520 -29.73 -5.97 15.08
C ASP A 520 -28.90 -7.11 14.46
N ALA A 521 -28.35 -8.01 15.27
CA ALA A 521 -27.65 -9.19 14.78
C ALA A 521 -28.52 -10.02 13.82
N GLN A 522 -29.80 -10.24 14.16
CA GLN A 522 -30.75 -10.96 13.28
C GLN A 522 -31.10 -10.17 12.01
N LEU A 523 -31.25 -8.84 12.12
CA LEU A 523 -31.56 -7.98 10.97
C LEU A 523 -30.43 -8.04 9.94
N PHE A 524 -29.19 -7.80 10.38
CA PHE A 524 -28.04 -7.74 9.50
C PHE A 524 -27.66 -9.12 8.94
N ALA A 525 -27.82 -10.21 9.72
CA ALA A 525 -27.68 -11.58 9.20
C ALA A 525 -28.68 -11.91 8.09
N ARG A 526 -29.94 -11.42 8.18
CA ARG A 526 -30.90 -11.58 7.07
C ARG A 526 -30.50 -10.78 5.83
N ARG A 527 -30.08 -9.51 5.99
CA ARG A 527 -29.66 -8.68 4.87
C ARG A 527 -28.48 -9.31 4.14
N ALA A 528 -27.49 -9.83 4.88
CA ALA A 528 -26.33 -10.50 4.32
C ALA A 528 -26.65 -11.67 3.38
N SER A 529 -27.86 -12.25 3.45
CA SER A 529 -28.29 -13.32 2.54
C SER A 529 -28.90 -12.85 1.22
N GLY A 530 -28.94 -11.53 0.97
CA GLY A 530 -29.58 -10.92 -0.20
C GLY A 530 -28.89 -11.20 -1.54
N TYR A 531 -27.64 -11.62 -1.55
CA TYR A 531 -26.91 -12.01 -2.77
C TYR A 531 -27.66 -13.02 -3.63
N LYS A 532 -28.56 -13.82 -3.02
CA LYS A 532 -29.39 -14.85 -3.68
C LYS A 532 -30.32 -14.26 -4.74
N HIS A 533 -30.72 -12.99 -4.61
CA HIS A 533 -31.57 -12.30 -5.59
C HIS A 533 -30.89 -12.20 -6.95
N TYR A 534 -29.57 -11.96 -6.99
CA TYR A 534 -28.84 -11.77 -8.22
C TYR A 534 -28.50 -13.07 -8.96
N TYR A 535 -28.67 -14.25 -8.33
CA TYR A 535 -28.29 -15.50 -8.95
C TYR A 535 -29.22 -15.88 -10.09
N ASP A 536 -28.70 -15.87 -11.31
CA ASP A 536 -29.39 -16.30 -12.52
C ASP A 536 -29.09 -17.78 -12.80
N LYS A 537 -30.12 -18.60 -12.78
CA LYS A 537 -30.01 -20.06 -13.04
C LYS A 537 -29.64 -20.39 -14.49
N GLU A 538 -29.93 -19.50 -15.44
CA GLU A 538 -29.63 -19.69 -16.86
C GLU A 538 -28.10 -19.61 -17.10
N THR A 539 -27.48 -18.56 -16.58
CA THR A 539 -26.03 -18.36 -16.74
C THR A 539 -25.21 -19.06 -15.66
N GLY A 540 -25.82 -19.35 -14.51
CA GLY A 540 -25.13 -19.85 -13.31
C GLY A 540 -24.19 -18.82 -12.66
N LEU A 541 -24.45 -17.54 -12.88
CA LEU A 541 -23.66 -16.39 -12.40
C LEU A 541 -24.60 -15.33 -11.79
N LEU A 542 -24.02 -14.31 -11.15
CA LEU A 542 -24.78 -13.16 -10.68
C LEU A 542 -25.08 -12.21 -11.87
N ARG A 543 -26.32 -11.74 -11.95
CA ARG A 543 -26.83 -10.91 -13.04
C ARG A 543 -27.54 -9.68 -12.47
N PRO A 544 -27.32 -8.48 -13.00
CA PRO A 544 -28.00 -7.27 -12.56
C PRO A 544 -29.51 -7.37 -12.69
N ILE A 545 -30.23 -6.76 -11.73
CA ILE A 545 -31.69 -6.72 -11.67
C ILE A 545 -32.15 -5.29 -11.96
N LEU A 546 -33.13 -5.14 -12.85
CA LEU A 546 -33.72 -3.86 -13.19
C LEU A 546 -34.73 -3.39 -12.13
N PRO A 547 -35.17 -2.11 -12.13
CA PRO A 547 -36.14 -1.59 -11.16
C PRO A 547 -37.47 -2.33 -11.15
N ASP A 548 -37.86 -2.96 -12.28
CA ASP A 548 -39.07 -3.78 -12.39
C ASP A 548 -38.95 -5.20 -11.84
N GLY A 549 -37.76 -5.53 -11.29
CA GLY A 549 -37.48 -6.83 -10.68
C GLY A 549 -37.01 -7.91 -11.66
N LYS A 550 -36.87 -7.58 -12.96
CA LYS A 550 -36.37 -8.53 -13.98
C LYS A 550 -34.85 -8.44 -14.12
N PHE A 551 -34.25 -9.53 -14.54
CA PHE A 551 -32.82 -9.52 -14.90
C PHE A 551 -32.56 -8.67 -16.15
N LEU A 552 -31.42 -7.97 -16.13
CA LEU A 552 -30.93 -7.23 -17.30
C LEU A 552 -30.85 -8.16 -18.53
N THR A 553 -31.49 -7.76 -19.64
CA THR A 553 -31.50 -8.51 -20.90
C THR A 553 -31.37 -7.55 -22.09
N PRO A 554 -30.45 -7.77 -23.05
CA PRO A 554 -29.45 -8.86 -23.07
C PRO A 554 -28.39 -8.74 -21.99
N PHE A 555 -27.75 -9.86 -21.63
CA PHE A 555 -26.70 -9.90 -20.62
C PHE A 555 -25.48 -10.65 -21.14
N HIS A 556 -24.30 -10.03 -20.99
CA HIS A 556 -23.03 -10.58 -21.39
C HIS A 556 -22.10 -10.64 -20.15
N PRO A 557 -21.87 -11.80 -19.54
CA PRO A 557 -21.18 -11.93 -18.25
C PRO A 557 -19.69 -11.58 -18.26
N THR A 558 -19.10 -11.36 -19.44
CA THR A 558 -17.70 -10.95 -19.63
C THR A 558 -17.53 -9.46 -19.95
N LEU A 559 -18.63 -8.70 -20.09
CA LEU A 559 -18.53 -7.26 -20.28
C LEU A 559 -18.10 -6.57 -18.99
N GLY A 560 -17.27 -5.54 -19.13
CA GLY A 560 -16.81 -4.70 -18.06
C GLY A 560 -15.44 -5.05 -17.51
N ARG A 561 -14.66 -5.83 -18.22
CA ARG A 561 -13.25 -6.01 -17.95
C ARG A 561 -12.49 -4.74 -18.32
N ASP A 562 -11.45 -4.40 -17.56
CA ASP A 562 -10.51 -3.32 -17.86
C ASP A 562 -11.17 -1.93 -18.01
N PHE A 563 -11.99 -1.51 -17.05
CA PHE A 563 -12.65 -0.19 -17.00
C PHE A 563 -13.62 0.08 -18.16
N GLU A 564 -14.02 -0.92 -18.92
CA GLU A 564 -15.11 -0.78 -19.87
C GLU A 564 -16.45 -0.54 -19.14
N PRO A 565 -17.40 0.20 -19.75
CA PRO A 565 -18.72 0.40 -19.17
C PRO A 565 -19.41 -0.92 -18.83
N ASN A 566 -19.58 -1.15 -17.53
CA ASN A 566 -20.08 -2.44 -17.04
C ASN A 566 -21.36 -2.25 -16.21
N PRO A 567 -22.53 -2.54 -16.77
CA PRO A 567 -23.75 -2.45 -16.00
C PRO A 567 -23.74 -3.41 -14.81
N GLY A 568 -23.72 -2.85 -13.61
CA GLY A 568 -23.88 -3.57 -12.36
C GLY A 568 -22.59 -3.98 -11.65
N PHE A 569 -21.41 -3.81 -12.26
CA PHE A 569 -20.13 -4.27 -11.70
C PHE A 569 -19.06 -3.19 -11.76
N HIS A 570 -18.31 -3.02 -10.69
CA HIS A 570 -17.21 -2.07 -10.58
C HIS A 570 -15.89 -2.78 -10.89
N GLU A 571 -15.06 -2.20 -11.77
CA GLU A 571 -13.73 -2.72 -12.12
C GLU A 571 -13.70 -4.24 -12.38
N GLY A 572 -14.69 -4.76 -13.07
CA GLY A 572 -14.81 -6.19 -13.30
C GLY A 572 -16.11 -6.55 -13.99
N ASN A 573 -16.44 -7.80 -13.96
CA ASN A 573 -17.62 -8.36 -14.61
C ASN A 573 -18.28 -9.44 -13.74
N SER A 574 -19.32 -10.09 -14.27
CA SER A 574 -20.04 -11.11 -13.54
C SER A 574 -19.18 -12.29 -13.08
N TRP A 575 -18.12 -12.65 -13.81
CA TRP A 575 -17.21 -13.73 -13.41
C TRP A 575 -16.39 -13.33 -12.17
N ASN A 576 -15.90 -12.08 -12.11
CA ASN A 576 -15.12 -11.58 -10.99
C ASN A 576 -15.94 -11.44 -9.70
N TYR A 577 -17.27 -11.22 -9.82
CA TYR A 577 -18.14 -11.00 -8.65
C TYR A 577 -19.00 -12.20 -8.25
N SER A 578 -19.20 -13.22 -9.12
CA SER A 578 -20.18 -14.29 -8.84
C SER A 578 -19.81 -15.22 -7.68
N PHE A 579 -18.55 -15.29 -7.30
CA PHE A 579 -18.11 -16.05 -6.13
C PHE A 579 -17.73 -15.15 -4.95
N TYR A 580 -17.90 -13.82 -5.11
CA TYR A 580 -17.64 -12.86 -4.04
C TYR A 580 -18.81 -12.83 -3.02
N VAL A 581 -18.99 -13.95 -2.33
CA VAL A 581 -19.90 -14.14 -1.20
C VAL A 581 -19.13 -14.84 -0.06
N PRO A 582 -18.03 -14.23 0.43
CA PRO A 582 -17.09 -14.95 1.30
C PRO A 582 -17.71 -15.43 2.62
N HIS A 583 -18.74 -14.74 3.10
CA HIS A 583 -19.45 -15.05 4.33
C HIS A 583 -20.43 -16.26 4.23
N ASP A 584 -20.75 -16.75 3.01
CA ASP A 584 -21.68 -17.88 2.83
C ASP A 584 -21.34 -18.76 1.60
N ILE A 585 -20.07 -19.20 1.49
CA ILE A 585 -19.62 -20.05 0.36
C ILE A 585 -20.43 -21.34 0.25
N ARG A 586 -20.79 -21.98 1.38
CA ARG A 586 -21.61 -23.19 1.35
C ARG A 586 -23.05 -22.92 0.91
N GLY A 587 -23.62 -21.78 1.28
CA GLY A 587 -24.92 -21.32 0.80
C GLY A 587 -24.90 -21.02 -0.69
N LEU A 588 -23.86 -20.38 -1.18
CA LEU A 588 -23.66 -20.12 -2.59
C LEU A 588 -23.51 -21.42 -3.39
N ALA A 589 -22.72 -22.36 -2.90
CA ALA A 589 -22.57 -23.67 -3.53
C ALA A 589 -23.91 -24.43 -3.61
N LYS A 590 -24.73 -24.39 -2.54
CA LYS A 590 -26.10 -24.95 -2.55
C LYS A 590 -26.99 -24.25 -3.60
N LEU A 591 -26.90 -22.93 -3.69
CA LEU A 591 -27.66 -22.13 -4.68
C LEU A 591 -27.29 -22.49 -6.11
N MET A 592 -25.99 -22.74 -6.39
CA MET A 592 -25.46 -23.18 -7.68
C MET A 592 -25.77 -24.66 -8.00
N GLY A 593 -26.44 -25.40 -7.10
CA GLY A 593 -26.86 -26.79 -7.32
C GLY A 593 -25.91 -27.83 -6.77
N GLY A 594 -25.12 -27.48 -5.77
CA GLY A 594 -24.26 -28.39 -4.99
C GLY A 594 -22.76 -28.21 -5.24
N GLU A 595 -21.97 -28.90 -4.42
CA GLU A 595 -20.51 -28.82 -4.38
C GLU A 595 -19.85 -29.00 -5.75
N ARG A 596 -20.18 -30.05 -6.47
CA ARG A 596 -19.58 -30.33 -7.78
C ARG A 596 -19.80 -29.20 -8.76
N LYS A 597 -21.04 -28.70 -8.92
CA LYS A 597 -21.35 -27.61 -9.83
C LYS A 597 -20.63 -26.32 -9.45
N PHE A 598 -20.56 -26.02 -8.15
CA PHE A 598 -19.80 -24.88 -7.65
C PHE A 598 -18.33 -24.99 -8.01
N VAL A 599 -17.69 -26.12 -7.70
CA VAL A 599 -16.27 -26.36 -7.96
C VAL A 599 -15.96 -26.31 -9.45
N ASP A 600 -16.76 -26.97 -10.29
CA ASP A 600 -16.56 -26.96 -11.75
C ASP A 600 -16.72 -25.53 -12.32
N LYS A 601 -17.68 -24.76 -11.82
CA LYS A 601 -17.88 -23.36 -12.24
C LYS A 601 -16.74 -22.47 -11.77
N LEU A 602 -16.30 -22.60 -10.51
CA LEU A 602 -15.16 -21.86 -9.97
C LEU A 602 -13.86 -22.23 -10.73
N GLN A 603 -13.63 -23.50 -11.04
CA GLN A 603 -12.47 -23.91 -11.83
C GLN A 603 -12.48 -23.27 -13.22
N SER A 604 -13.66 -23.12 -13.82
CA SER A 604 -13.78 -22.49 -15.15
C SER A 604 -13.43 -20.99 -15.16
N VAL A 605 -13.40 -20.30 -14.01
CA VAL A 605 -12.88 -18.93 -13.91
C VAL A 605 -11.41 -18.90 -14.28
N PHE A 606 -10.64 -19.86 -13.76
CA PHE A 606 -9.20 -19.98 -14.02
C PHE A 606 -8.89 -20.57 -15.40
N ASP A 607 -9.66 -21.59 -15.83
CA ASP A 607 -9.43 -22.28 -17.10
C ASP A 607 -9.78 -21.40 -18.33
N LYS A 608 -10.71 -20.46 -18.17
CA LYS A 608 -11.14 -19.52 -19.21
C LYS A 608 -10.51 -18.14 -19.10
N GLU A 609 -9.52 -17.99 -18.22
CA GLU A 609 -8.80 -16.73 -17.99
C GLU A 609 -9.72 -15.56 -17.61
N ASN A 610 -10.80 -15.84 -16.87
CA ASN A 610 -11.70 -14.83 -16.31
C ASN A 610 -11.26 -14.35 -14.91
N TYR A 611 -10.26 -14.98 -14.31
CA TYR A 611 -9.66 -14.58 -13.03
C TYR A 611 -8.75 -13.38 -13.26
N ASP A 612 -8.94 -12.33 -12.46
CA ASP A 612 -8.06 -11.18 -12.45
C ASP A 612 -7.14 -11.21 -11.22
N PRO A 613 -5.84 -11.52 -11.38
CA PRO A 613 -4.91 -11.54 -10.26
C PRO A 613 -4.55 -10.16 -9.73
N ALA A 614 -4.99 -9.10 -10.40
CA ALA A 614 -4.63 -7.71 -10.17
C ALA A 614 -5.76 -6.89 -9.57
N ASN A 615 -6.92 -7.50 -9.29
CA ASN A 615 -8.06 -6.77 -8.75
C ASN A 615 -8.76 -7.52 -7.61
N GLU A 616 -9.41 -6.79 -6.73
CA GLU A 616 -9.90 -7.21 -5.42
C GLU A 616 -11.08 -8.18 -5.43
N PRO A 617 -12.07 -8.07 -6.32
CA PRO A 617 -13.30 -8.85 -6.22
C PRO A 617 -13.08 -10.36 -6.18
N ASP A 618 -12.12 -10.87 -6.92
CA ASP A 618 -11.84 -12.31 -7.01
C ASP A 618 -10.50 -12.75 -6.40
N ILE A 619 -9.78 -11.84 -5.72
CA ILE A 619 -8.48 -12.10 -5.09
C ILE A 619 -8.47 -13.33 -4.16
N ALA A 620 -9.61 -13.64 -3.50
CA ALA A 620 -9.77 -14.78 -2.61
C ALA A 620 -10.18 -16.08 -3.32
N TYR A 621 -10.54 -16.06 -4.60
CA TYR A 621 -11.08 -17.22 -5.33
C TYR A 621 -10.17 -18.45 -5.30
N PRO A 622 -8.83 -18.33 -5.39
CA PRO A 622 -7.95 -19.48 -5.27
C PRO A 622 -8.16 -20.31 -4.00
N TYR A 623 -8.65 -19.69 -2.91
CA TYR A 623 -8.82 -20.31 -1.60
C TYR A 623 -10.19 -20.94 -1.37
N LEU A 624 -11.18 -20.67 -2.22
CA LEU A 624 -12.54 -21.15 -2.05
C LEU A 624 -12.68 -22.68 -2.19
N PHE A 625 -11.76 -23.33 -2.88
CA PHE A 625 -11.73 -24.79 -2.95
C PHE A 625 -11.44 -25.45 -1.60
N THR A 626 -10.85 -24.72 -0.63
CA THR A 626 -10.57 -25.25 0.73
C THR A 626 -11.83 -25.57 1.52
N TYR A 627 -12.99 -25.03 1.14
CA TYR A 627 -14.28 -25.40 1.74
C TYR A 627 -14.70 -26.83 1.42
N PHE A 628 -14.08 -27.45 0.42
CA PHE A 628 -14.36 -28.79 -0.11
C PHE A 628 -13.08 -29.63 -0.06
N PRO A 629 -12.86 -30.44 1.00
CA PRO A 629 -11.58 -31.10 1.25
C PRO A 629 -11.02 -31.94 0.09
N LYS A 630 -11.90 -32.56 -0.71
CA LYS A 630 -11.49 -33.36 -1.89
C LYS A 630 -10.95 -32.50 -3.03
N GLU A 631 -11.26 -31.19 -3.03
CA GLU A 631 -10.91 -30.24 -4.09
C GLU A 631 -9.83 -29.25 -3.67
N ALA A 632 -9.41 -29.27 -2.40
CA ALA A 632 -8.46 -28.31 -1.82
C ALA A 632 -7.07 -28.33 -2.48
N TRP A 633 -6.69 -29.42 -3.14
CA TRP A 633 -5.48 -29.51 -3.97
C TRP A 633 -5.46 -28.47 -5.08
N ARG A 634 -6.63 -28.01 -5.56
CA ARG A 634 -6.76 -26.94 -6.57
C ARG A 634 -6.25 -25.62 -6.02
N THR A 635 -6.58 -25.27 -4.77
CA THR A 635 -6.02 -24.10 -4.08
C THR A 635 -4.50 -24.14 -4.13
N GLN A 636 -3.88 -25.23 -3.70
CA GLN A 636 -2.43 -25.37 -3.62
C GLN A 636 -1.77 -25.23 -5.02
N ARG A 637 -2.35 -25.84 -6.04
CA ARG A 637 -1.88 -25.75 -7.42
C ARG A 637 -2.02 -24.34 -8.00
N ILE A 638 -3.18 -23.70 -7.79
CA ILE A 638 -3.47 -22.38 -8.34
C ILE A 638 -2.60 -21.32 -7.66
N THR A 639 -2.51 -21.31 -6.33
CA THR A 639 -1.67 -20.35 -5.59
C THR A 639 -0.20 -20.47 -5.97
N SER A 640 0.33 -21.70 -6.09
CA SER A 640 1.71 -21.94 -6.55
C SER A 640 1.93 -21.39 -7.97
N LYS A 641 0.96 -21.60 -8.90
CA LYS A 641 1.02 -21.09 -10.26
C LYS A 641 0.98 -19.56 -10.30
N LEU A 642 0.10 -18.93 -9.52
CA LEU A 642 -0.04 -17.47 -9.46
C LEU A 642 1.21 -16.82 -8.89
N LEU A 643 1.75 -17.34 -7.77
CA LEU A 643 3.00 -16.87 -7.19
C LEU A 643 4.15 -16.93 -8.21
N SER A 644 4.31 -18.04 -8.91
CA SER A 644 5.40 -18.21 -9.86
C SER A 644 5.24 -17.36 -11.12
N LYS A 645 4.01 -17.08 -11.55
CA LYS A 645 3.72 -16.33 -12.78
C LYS A 645 3.81 -14.82 -12.57
N TYR A 646 3.27 -14.30 -11.47
CA TYR A 646 3.03 -12.87 -11.31
C TYR A 646 3.97 -12.20 -10.29
N TYR A 647 4.49 -12.94 -9.30
CA TYR A 647 5.37 -12.37 -8.28
C TYR A 647 6.82 -12.71 -8.59
N ARG A 648 7.55 -11.70 -9.09
CA ARG A 648 8.92 -11.86 -9.59
C ARG A 648 9.84 -10.77 -9.03
N ASN A 649 11.13 -11.07 -8.92
CA ASN A 649 12.14 -10.12 -8.46
C ASN A 649 12.58 -9.20 -9.62
N GLU A 650 11.64 -8.45 -10.17
CA GLU A 650 11.85 -7.50 -11.26
C GLU A 650 10.83 -6.35 -11.19
N PRO A 651 11.01 -5.23 -11.90
CA PRO A 651 10.08 -4.09 -11.87
C PRO A 651 8.62 -4.45 -12.19
N SER A 652 8.37 -5.40 -13.08
CA SER A 652 7.03 -5.90 -13.42
C SER A 652 6.53 -7.03 -12.50
N GLY A 653 7.14 -7.21 -11.34
CA GLY A 653 6.96 -8.38 -10.48
C GLY A 653 5.77 -8.33 -9.53
N ILE A 654 4.74 -7.55 -9.86
CA ILE A 654 3.40 -7.55 -9.23
C ILE A 654 2.37 -7.65 -10.36
N PRO A 655 1.22 -8.33 -10.17
CA PRO A 655 0.27 -8.57 -11.27
C PRO A 655 -0.36 -7.30 -11.85
N GLY A 656 -0.50 -6.24 -11.07
CA GLY A 656 -1.04 -4.93 -11.41
C GLY A 656 -0.80 -3.95 -10.29
N ASN A 657 -1.72 -3.04 -10.03
CA ASN A 657 -1.62 -2.09 -8.93
C ASN A 657 -1.46 -2.85 -7.59
N ASP A 658 -0.55 -2.39 -6.73
CA ASP A 658 -0.33 -3.01 -5.41
C ASP A 658 -1.49 -2.73 -4.42
N ASP A 659 -2.38 -1.77 -4.74
CA ASP A 659 -3.56 -1.35 -3.98
C ASP A 659 -3.25 -1.17 -2.48
N THR A 660 -2.32 -0.22 -2.24
CA THR A 660 -1.81 0.10 -0.90
C THR A 660 -1.35 -1.12 -0.10
N GLY A 661 -0.79 -2.12 -0.78
CA GLY A 661 -0.27 -3.35 -0.18
C GLY A 661 -1.21 -4.55 -0.23
N ALA A 662 -2.39 -4.47 -0.88
CA ALA A 662 -3.31 -5.61 -0.95
C ALA A 662 -2.72 -6.78 -1.77
N MET A 663 -2.09 -6.51 -2.92
CA MET A 663 -1.40 -7.54 -3.71
C MET A 663 -0.18 -8.09 -2.95
N SER A 664 0.58 -7.22 -2.30
CA SER A 664 1.71 -7.63 -1.45
C SER A 664 1.27 -8.49 -0.26
N ALA A 665 0.16 -8.15 0.41
CA ALA A 665 -0.40 -8.95 1.51
C ALA A 665 -0.89 -10.32 1.02
N TRP A 666 -1.48 -10.39 -0.18
CA TRP A 666 -1.86 -11.67 -0.80
C TRP A 666 -0.64 -12.58 -1.01
N ALA A 667 0.47 -12.01 -1.50
CA ALA A 667 1.72 -12.75 -1.68
C ALA A 667 2.27 -13.25 -0.34
N ILE A 668 2.32 -12.37 0.70
CA ILE A 668 2.79 -12.76 2.04
C ILE A 668 1.97 -13.92 2.59
N PHE A 669 0.65 -13.80 2.64
CA PHE A 669 -0.21 -14.86 3.15
C PHE A 669 -0.05 -16.17 2.36
N SER A 670 -0.01 -16.07 1.03
CA SER A 670 0.17 -17.25 0.16
C SER A 670 1.51 -17.95 0.42
N MET A 671 2.59 -17.18 0.62
CA MET A 671 3.92 -17.71 0.93
C MET A 671 4.03 -18.24 2.36
N LEU A 672 3.25 -17.72 3.31
CA LEU A 672 3.11 -18.23 4.67
C LEU A 672 2.28 -19.52 4.74
N GLY A 673 1.43 -19.78 3.75
CA GLY A 673 0.62 -21.00 3.64
C GLY A 673 -0.79 -20.91 4.18
N PHE A 674 -1.34 -19.72 4.44
CA PHE A 674 -2.73 -19.52 4.88
C PHE A 674 -3.26 -18.16 4.40
N TYR A 675 -4.58 -18.03 4.21
CA TYR A 675 -5.21 -16.82 3.69
C TYR A 675 -6.58 -16.55 4.33
N PRO A 676 -6.90 -15.28 4.72
CA PRO A 676 -8.17 -14.89 5.31
C PRO A 676 -9.22 -14.62 4.22
N ASP A 677 -9.76 -15.66 3.59
CA ASP A 677 -10.72 -15.54 2.49
C ASP A 677 -12.05 -14.89 2.86
N CYS A 678 -12.33 -14.73 4.15
CA CYS A 678 -13.49 -14.00 4.68
C CYS A 678 -13.09 -13.25 5.95
N PRO A 679 -12.69 -11.96 5.86
CA PRO A 679 -12.40 -11.13 7.04
C PRO A 679 -13.58 -11.09 8.01
N GLY A 680 -13.29 -11.22 9.30
CA GLY A 680 -14.30 -11.37 10.38
C GLY A 680 -14.73 -12.81 10.68
N SER A 681 -14.41 -13.79 9.81
CA SER A 681 -14.80 -15.21 10.04
C SER A 681 -13.89 -15.97 10.98
N MET A 682 -12.74 -15.42 11.31
CA MET A 682 -11.69 -16.06 12.13
C MET A 682 -11.25 -17.43 11.58
N SER A 683 -11.29 -17.61 10.26
CA SER A 683 -10.92 -18.84 9.58
C SER A 683 -9.99 -18.54 8.40
N TYR A 684 -9.02 -19.41 8.18
CA TYR A 684 -8.09 -19.34 7.06
C TYR A 684 -8.23 -20.54 6.16
N GLY A 685 -8.19 -20.31 4.85
CA GLY A 685 -7.90 -21.33 3.86
C GLY A 685 -6.40 -21.64 3.85
N LEU A 686 -6.02 -22.92 3.81
CA LEU A 686 -4.62 -23.35 3.84
C LEU A 686 -4.11 -23.65 2.43
N THR A 687 -2.87 -23.28 2.17
CA THR A 687 -2.07 -23.65 1.00
C THR A 687 -0.68 -24.10 1.46
N THR A 688 0.16 -24.53 0.53
CA THR A 688 1.51 -25.00 0.87
C THR A 688 2.45 -23.81 1.12
N PRO A 689 3.09 -23.73 2.33
CA PRO A 689 4.07 -22.68 2.59
C PRO A 689 5.26 -22.75 1.62
N THR A 690 5.82 -21.58 1.28
CA THR A 690 6.93 -21.45 0.34
C THR A 690 8.29 -21.81 0.97
N PHE A 691 8.47 -21.49 2.25
CA PHE A 691 9.75 -21.56 2.95
C PHE A 691 9.89 -22.86 3.76
N ASP A 692 11.13 -23.27 4.04
CA ASP A 692 11.40 -24.40 4.92
C ASP A 692 10.94 -24.15 6.34
N LYS A 693 11.15 -22.90 6.79
CA LYS A 693 10.71 -22.46 8.11
C LYS A 693 10.39 -20.97 8.06
N VAL A 694 9.31 -20.60 8.73
CA VAL A 694 8.93 -19.20 9.00
C VAL A 694 8.80 -19.04 10.51
N THR A 695 9.34 -17.98 11.07
CA THR A 695 9.13 -17.57 12.46
C THR A 695 8.44 -16.21 12.47
N ILE A 696 7.22 -16.15 12.98
CA ILE A 696 6.46 -14.93 13.20
C ILE A 696 6.59 -14.55 14.67
N HIS A 697 7.10 -13.35 14.96
CA HIS A 697 7.19 -12.79 16.31
C HIS A 697 5.88 -12.09 16.68
N LEU A 698 5.16 -12.63 17.64
CA LEU A 698 3.82 -12.18 18.04
C LEU A 698 3.90 -11.21 19.24
N ASP A 699 3.06 -10.18 19.25
CA ASP A 699 2.92 -9.29 20.40
C ASP A 699 2.17 -10.00 21.54
N THR A 700 2.87 -10.30 22.65
CA THR A 700 2.34 -11.03 23.80
C THR A 700 1.23 -10.29 24.56
N LYS A 701 0.95 -9.02 24.23
CA LYS A 701 -0.25 -8.34 24.72
C LYS A 701 -1.53 -8.95 24.14
N TYR A 702 -1.48 -9.42 22.89
CA TYR A 702 -2.65 -9.92 22.15
C TYR A 702 -2.61 -11.43 21.91
N TYR A 703 -1.42 -12.03 21.89
CA TYR A 703 -1.22 -13.44 21.59
C TYR A 703 -0.56 -14.17 22.76
N LYS A 704 -1.03 -15.41 23.01
CA LYS A 704 -0.53 -16.23 24.12
C LYS A 704 0.94 -16.64 23.96
N ASN A 705 1.32 -16.98 22.72
CA ASN A 705 2.68 -17.40 22.41
C ASN A 705 3.49 -16.20 21.86
N PRO A 706 4.78 -16.07 22.20
CA PRO A 706 5.64 -15.01 21.65
C PRO A 706 6.01 -15.25 20.18
N THR A 707 5.84 -16.48 19.68
CA THR A 707 6.15 -16.85 18.30
C THR A 707 5.16 -17.87 17.76
N LEU A 708 4.91 -17.80 16.45
CA LEU A 708 4.32 -18.84 15.64
C LEU A 708 5.38 -19.33 14.65
N VAL A 709 5.74 -20.62 14.72
CA VAL A 709 6.67 -21.26 13.79
C VAL A 709 5.91 -22.11 12.79
N ILE A 710 6.12 -21.85 11.51
CA ILE A 710 5.57 -22.64 10.39
C ILE A 710 6.74 -23.40 9.75
N GLU A 711 6.71 -24.72 9.77
CA GLU A 711 7.71 -25.57 9.11
C GLU A 711 7.11 -26.36 7.95
N THR A 712 7.90 -26.59 6.93
CA THR A 712 7.62 -27.58 5.90
C THR A 712 8.60 -28.74 5.97
N ARG A 713 8.09 -29.97 5.91
CA ARG A 713 8.91 -31.19 5.88
C ARG A 713 8.53 -32.01 4.67
N PRO A 714 9.45 -32.30 3.74
CA PRO A 714 9.17 -33.20 2.64
C PRO A 714 8.90 -34.61 3.17
N VAL A 715 7.89 -35.26 2.64
CA VAL A 715 7.57 -36.66 2.97
C VAL A 715 8.59 -37.62 2.36
N ASP A 716 9.23 -37.20 1.24
CA ASP A 716 10.22 -37.98 0.49
C ASP A 716 11.49 -37.14 0.28
N GLU A 717 12.65 -37.69 0.64
CA GLU A 717 13.97 -37.02 0.52
C GLU A 717 14.39 -36.73 -0.95
N HIS A 718 13.78 -37.42 -1.93
CA HIS A 718 14.06 -37.20 -3.35
C HIS A 718 13.35 -36.01 -3.98
N THR A 719 12.45 -35.34 -3.24
CA THR A 719 11.55 -34.25 -3.77
C THR A 719 12.09 -32.83 -3.55
N ASN A 720 13.35 -32.63 -3.68
CA ASN A 720 14.10 -31.47 -3.17
C ASN A 720 13.80 -30.08 -3.79
N ARG A 721 12.84 -29.87 -4.72
CA ARG A 721 12.68 -28.55 -5.40
C ARG A 721 11.28 -28.06 -5.76
N GLN A 722 10.22 -28.86 -5.68
CA GLN A 722 8.85 -28.39 -5.96
C GLN A 722 7.85 -28.98 -4.95
N ARG A 723 7.72 -28.31 -3.81
CA ARG A 723 6.78 -28.69 -2.75
C ARG A 723 5.46 -27.98 -3.02
N ILE A 724 4.59 -28.58 -3.86
CA ILE A 724 3.34 -27.93 -4.26
C ILE A 724 2.18 -28.31 -3.36
N TYR A 725 2.19 -29.54 -2.81
CA TYR A 725 1.05 -30.11 -2.11
C TYR A 725 1.35 -30.57 -0.68
N PHE A 726 0.36 -30.48 0.18
CA PHE A 726 0.28 -31.18 1.45
C PHE A 726 -1.13 -31.78 1.60
N ASP A 727 -1.28 -32.81 2.38
CA ASP A 727 -2.55 -33.38 2.83
C ASP A 727 -2.57 -33.64 4.34
N GLU A 728 -1.43 -33.48 4.98
CA GLU A 728 -1.27 -33.61 6.43
C GLU A 728 -0.47 -32.41 6.98
N PHE A 729 -0.88 -31.95 8.17
CA PHE A 729 -0.09 -31.05 8.99
C PHE A 729 -0.25 -31.38 10.46
N GLN A 730 0.69 -30.94 11.30
CA GLN A 730 0.73 -31.23 12.72
C GLN A 730 0.82 -29.96 13.57
N ILE A 731 0.02 -29.89 14.63
CA ILE A 731 0.10 -28.87 15.69
C ILE A 731 0.33 -29.61 17.00
N GLY A 732 1.45 -29.34 17.69
CA GLY A 732 1.85 -30.11 18.87
C GLY A 732 1.91 -31.61 18.55
N ASN A 733 1.13 -32.45 19.27
CA ASN A 733 1.03 -33.89 19.02
C ASN A 733 -0.17 -34.28 18.14
N LYS A 734 -0.98 -33.32 17.69
CA LYS A 734 -2.18 -33.61 16.90
C LYS A 734 -1.89 -33.53 15.42
N LEU A 735 -2.10 -34.64 14.72
CA LEU A 735 -2.01 -34.76 13.29
C LEU A 735 -3.38 -34.49 12.64
N TYR A 736 -3.41 -33.59 11.67
CA TYR A 736 -4.57 -33.24 10.86
C TYR A 736 -4.40 -33.85 9.47
N LYS A 737 -5.42 -34.56 9.00
CA LYS A 737 -5.45 -35.17 7.66
C LYS A 737 -6.62 -34.64 6.86
N ASN A 738 -6.40 -34.36 5.58
CA ASN A 738 -7.43 -33.84 4.67
C ASN A 738 -8.19 -32.63 5.27
N THR A 739 -7.46 -31.80 6.01
CA THR A 739 -7.97 -30.59 6.67
C THR A 739 -7.27 -29.40 6.00
N TYR A 740 -8.06 -28.51 5.39
CA TYR A 740 -7.51 -27.40 4.59
C TYR A 740 -8.04 -26.04 5.04
N ARG A 741 -8.63 -26.00 6.22
CA ARG A 741 -9.03 -24.77 6.90
C ARG A 741 -8.68 -24.87 8.38
N ILE A 742 -8.29 -23.76 8.97
CA ILE A 742 -7.96 -23.63 10.38
C ILE A 742 -8.55 -22.34 10.93
N ASN A 743 -8.96 -22.33 12.21
CA ASN A 743 -9.39 -21.08 12.82
C ASN A 743 -8.22 -20.27 13.39
N ASN A 744 -8.47 -18.97 13.60
CA ASN A 744 -7.45 -18.03 14.07
C ASN A 744 -6.85 -18.46 15.42
N ASP A 745 -7.70 -18.85 16.39
CA ASP A 745 -7.24 -19.19 17.73
C ASP A 745 -6.38 -20.45 17.72
N GLU A 746 -6.75 -21.44 16.92
CA GLU A 746 -5.98 -22.67 16.78
C GLU A 746 -4.62 -22.40 16.14
N LEU A 747 -4.57 -21.57 15.08
CA LEU A 747 -3.33 -21.21 14.39
C LEU A 747 -2.43 -20.35 15.30
N MET A 748 -2.96 -19.27 15.88
CA MET A 748 -2.15 -18.33 16.67
C MET A 748 -1.68 -18.93 18.00
N ASN A 749 -2.43 -19.90 18.55
CA ASN A 749 -2.02 -20.62 19.76
C ASN A 749 -1.23 -21.90 19.48
N ALA A 750 -0.97 -22.24 18.21
CA ALA A 750 -0.22 -23.43 17.83
C ALA A 750 1.21 -23.45 18.38
N GLY A 751 1.84 -22.26 18.49
CA GLY A 751 3.28 -22.11 18.75
C GLY A 751 4.12 -22.65 17.58
N LYS A 752 3.77 -23.86 17.10
CA LYS A 752 4.38 -24.47 15.92
C LYS A 752 3.36 -25.29 15.13
N ILE A 753 3.38 -25.12 13.79
CA ILE A 753 2.68 -25.94 12.83
C ILE A 753 3.69 -26.52 11.82
N THR A 754 3.58 -27.82 11.52
CA THR A 754 4.46 -28.50 10.56
C THR A 754 3.62 -29.09 9.43
N PHE A 755 3.86 -28.63 8.21
CA PHE A 755 3.26 -29.16 6.99
C PHE A 755 4.11 -30.28 6.40
N PHE A 756 3.50 -31.42 6.07
CA PHE A 756 4.17 -32.53 5.40
C PHE A 756 3.94 -32.41 3.90
N THR A 757 4.97 -31.96 3.16
CA THR A 757 4.87 -31.56 1.76
C THR A 757 5.31 -32.63 0.78
N LYS A 758 4.69 -32.67 -0.40
CA LYS A 758 4.96 -33.64 -1.46
C LYS A 758 4.84 -33.00 -2.85
N LEU A 759 5.41 -33.65 -3.88
CA LEU A 759 5.39 -33.20 -5.28
C LEU A 759 4.06 -33.44 -5.97
N VAL A 760 3.42 -34.56 -5.67
CA VAL A 760 2.18 -34.99 -6.33
C VAL A 760 1.04 -34.81 -5.36
N GLY A 761 0.05 -34.00 -5.72
CA GLY A 761 -1.22 -33.93 -5.02
C GLY A 761 -1.89 -35.30 -5.07
N GLY A 762 -2.56 -35.70 -3.97
CA GLY A 762 -3.45 -36.85 -4.03
C GLY A 762 -4.52 -36.59 -5.09
N THR A 763 -4.28 -37.01 -6.30
CA THR A 763 -5.38 -37.28 -7.23
C THR A 763 -6.13 -38.48 -6.66
N PRO A 764 -7.43 -38.39 -6.40
CA PRO A 764 -8.24 -39.60 -6.51
C PRO A 764 -7.94 -40.14 -7.90
N GLU A 765 -7.57 -41.42 -7.99
CA GLU A 765 -7.55 -42.10 -9.27
C GLU A 765 -8.83 -41.73 -10.01
N ILE A 766 -8.71 -40.99 -11.10
CA ILE A 766 -9.80 -40.85 -12.04
C ILE A 766 -9.84 -42.22 -12.71
N THR A 767 -10.59 -43.16 -12.13
CA THR A 767 -11.11 -44.30 -12.89
C THR A 767 -12.00 -43.67 -13.95
N VAL A 768 -11.48 -43.61 -15.15
CA VAL A 768 -12.27 -43.37 -16.35
C VAL A 768 -13.08 -44.63 -16.56
N ASP A 769 -14.34 -44.60 -16.16
CA ASP A 769 -15.36 -45.50 -16.68
C ASP A 769 -15.99 -44.86 -17.92
#